data_f7ba16b86f6d2eee22de668d2ab85ac5
#
_entry.id   f7ba16b86f6d2eee22de668d2ab85ac5
#
_cell.length_a   1.000
_cell.length_b   1.000
_cell.length_c   1.000
_cell.angle_alpha   90.00
_cell.angle_beta   90.00
_cell.angle_gamma   90.00
#
_symmetry.space_group_name_H-M   'P 1'
#
loop_
_entity.id
_entity.type
_entity.pdbx_description
1 polymer ?
#
loop_
_entity_poly.entity_id
_entity_poly.type
_entity_poly.pdbx_seq_one_letter_code
_entity_poly.pdbx_strand_id
1 'polypeptide(L)'
;MRQITLIMFSLLVSFPANAAIVLKNEQWAVALEPGTLAIDAKPAKGGSVNLSSGVSPHLVGNLQTGSDNAEWNWDNGSYTISARLDGADLSLSISANAEGSLEVLRQPSTAWGRGMVFPLAEGAYIPADDDVWRNFLLERMAEFNTTQDISLPLWGLDHDNFSLSWLFTNPFNNNVRLTRDDGGIAIAFTHDFTSLDFKTPMTMLLHLGDADPLAGSKRYREWLISEGRFETLKSKIAATPEAEKLLGAAHTYLWGSGLISADDIQDWNRFLAVLRGESKLSSDIRHRFESEALSVLKETKGKPYRYQQRVLVRAFNAALDALARERWQVANPDMNVLTQRYGILRKEVASTFTDALRPDPSQWGDGISVATIKKLRQAGLERLWIGLGQGWEGGLWHPEAIKAGVDAGYLVGPYDSYETALQKGDNPSWATAHLGDAAYRDCAIRQKDGSLKAGFQQSGHYTQPDCVRPLMQKRIQALLSAVPFNSWFLDAYATGMVFDSYPPAKKITQQQYAAGNEENMRWVGEKLGLPIGSEDGNATTALGVLFAHGMQTPVIGWGDRDMQHDKTSPYFLGRWYPEERPETFFKEVPVKQVYESIHFDPRTRLPLYQAVFHGSVVTTHHWLFDNLKLKNVRSENELTQLLYNVPPLYHLSADTLTERLPIIKRHDSFFRPLHQRLATQMMIDFKWLTPDRLVQQTTFEDGTKLVANFGQEPYRYGNMVVKGHSIIANVPGQPQPTSYNISDRKSPRD
;
A
#
# COMPACT_ATOMS: atom_id res chain seq x y z
N MET A 1 75.98 -7.96 -10.25
CA MET A 1 74.55 -7.75 -10.04
C MET A 1 73.85 -7.83 -11.38
N ARG A 2 73.22 -8.99 -11.62
CA ARG A 2 72.42 -9.20 -12.86
C ARG A 2 70.95 -8.89 -12.56
N GLN A 3 70.42 -7.89 -13.23
CA GLN A 3 68.97 -7.59 -13.23
C GLN A 3 68.23 -8.66 -14.03
N ILE A 4 67.32 -9.39 -13.39
CA ILE A 4 66.37 -10.29 -14.02
C ILE A 4 65.09 -9.48 -14.31
N THR A 5 64.84 -9.21 -15.57
CA THR A 5 63.60 -8.59 -16.04
C THR A 5 62.56 -9.69 -16.16
N LEU A 6 61.51 -9.66 -15.30
CA LEU A 6 60.35 -10.53 -15.37
C LEU A 6 59.40 -9.99 -16.43
N ILE A 7 59.29 -10.69 -17.56
CA ILE A 7 58.31 -10.40 -18.59
C ILE A 7 57.02 -11.15 -18.18
N MET A 8 56.01 -10.39 -17.74
CA MET A 8 54.67 -10.86 -17.50
C MET A 8 53.97 -11.06 -18.85
N PHE A 9 53.80 -12.27 -19.26
CA PHE A 9 52.89 -12.64 -20.40
C PHE A 9 51.47 -12.58 -19.84
N SER A 10 50.70 -11.55 -20.18
CA SER A 10 49.26 -11.56 -20.05
C SER A 10 48.69 -12.41 -21.16
N LEU A 11 48.23 -13.62 -20.84
CA LEU A 11 47.39 -14.39 -21.71
C LEU A 11 46.07 -13.66 -21.90
N LEU A 12 45.91 -12.95 -23.00
CA LEU A 12 44.60 -12.55 -23.52
C LEU A 12 43.92 -13.82 -24.01
N VAL A 13 43.05 -14.40 -23.18
CA VAL A 13 42.11 -15.42 -23.62
C VAL A 13 41.07 -14.69 -24.47
N SER A 14 41.27 -14.72 -25.78
CA SER A 14 40.24 -14.33 -26.74
C SER A 14 39.15 -15.40 -26.74
N PHE A 15 38.01 -15.15 -26.11
CA PHE A 15 36.83 -15.96 -26.30
C PHE A 15 36.39 -15.80 -27.77
N PRO A 16 36.03 -16.89 -28.47
CA PRO A 16 35.44 -16.77 -29.80
C PRO A 16 34.11 -16.00 -29.65
N ALA A 17 33.98 -14.87 -30.32
CA ALA A 17 32.70 -14.16 -30.43
C ALA A 17 31.71 -15.12 -31.12
N ASN A 18 30.76 -15.69 -30.38
CA ASN A 18 29.69 -16.47 -30.99
C ASN A 18 28.84 -15.49 -31.84
N ALA A 19 28.40 -15.94 -33.00
CA ALA A 19 27.52 -15.13 -33.85
C ALA A 19 26.22 -14.86 -33.07
N ALA A 20 25.74 -13.60 -33.12
CA ALA A 20 24.49 -13.23 -32.47
C ALA A 20 23.33 -14.10 -33.00
N ILE A 21 22.49 -14.58 -32.10
CA ILE A 21 21.24 -15.25 -32.42
C ILE A 21 20.24 -14.20 -32.87
N VAL A 22 19.59 -14.38 -34.01
CA VAL A 22 18.54 -13.45 -34.49
C VAL A 22 17.22 -14.21 -34.55
N LEU A 23 16.31 -13.86 -33.62
CA LEU A 23 14.92 -14.28 -33.64
C LEU A 23 14.10 -13.22 -34.34
N LYS A 24 13.20 -13.59 -35.25
CA LYS A 24 12.41 -12.59 -36.01
C LYS A 24 11.05 -13.11 -36.43
N ASN A 25 10.11 -12.20 -36.53
CA ASN A 25 8.80 -12.40 -37.13
C ASN A 25 8.37 -11.15 -37.92
N GLU A 26 7.10 -11.03 -38.29
CA GLU A 26 6.59 -9.87 -39.06
C GLU A 26 6.59 -8.55 -38.29
N GLN A 27 6.57 -8.61 -36.94
CA GLN A 27 6.46 -7.42 -36.08
C GLN A 27 7.83 -6.82 -35.74
N TRP A 28 8.83 -7.67 -35.50
CA TRP A 28 10.17 -7.25 -35.07
C TRP A 28 11.23 -8.31 -35.21
N ALA A 29 12.47 -7.90 -35.05
CA ALA A 29 13.61 -8.78 -34.90
C ALA A 29 14.36 -8.48 -33.61
N VAL A 30 14.83 -9.51 -32.91
CA VAL A 30 15.65 -9.41 -31.69
C VAL A 30 16.95 -10.15 -31.92
N ALA A 31 18.07 -9.45 -31.78
CA ALA A 31 19.39 -10.02 -31.78
C ALA A 31 19.88 -10.25 -30.35
N LEU A 32 20.32 -11.48 -30.05
CA LEU A 32 20.79 -11.90 -28.73
C LEU A 32 22.25 -12.39 -28.89
N GLU A 33 23.16 -11.81 -28.09
CA GLU A 33 24.53 -12.34 -27.99
C GLU A 33 24.55 -13.43 -26.90
N PRO A 34 24.78 -14.72 -27.23
CA PRO A 34 24.56 -15.81 -26.29
C PRO A 34 25.57 -15.85 -25.14
N GLY A 35 26.74 -15.22 -25.26
CA GLY A 35 27.74 -15.19 -24.21
C GLY A 35 27.54 -14.13 -23.15
N THR A 36 26.79 -13.08 -23.49
CA THR A 36 26.66 -11.89 -22.61
C THR A 36 25.22 -11.45 -22.37
N LEU A 37 24.22 -11.99 -23.10
CA LEU A 37 22.87 -11.44 -23.15
C LEU A 37 22.83 -9.94 -23.52
N ALA A 38 23.74 -9.51 -24.43
CA ALA A 38 23.51 -8.24 -25.12
C ALA A 38 22.26 -8.42 -26.01
N ILE A 39 21.36 -7.45 -25.98
CA ILE A 39 20.04 -7.54 -26.64
C ILE A 39 19.80 -6.27 -27.43
N ASP A 40 19.62 -6.44 -28.76
CA ASP A 40 19.17 -5.39 -29.65
C ASP A 40 17.78 -5.74 -30.21
N ALA A 41 16.81 -4.86 -30.05
CA ALA A 41 15.48 -4.98 -30.63
C ALA A 41 15.32 -4.07 -31.82
N LYS A 42 14.74 -4.57 -32.91
CA LYS A 42 14.43 -3.80 -34.11
C LYS A 42 12.95 -4.01 -34.50
N PRO A 43 12.05 -3.14 -34.01
CA PRO A 43 10.65 -3.13 -34.45
C PRO A 43 10.52 -2.87 -35.95
N ALA A 44 9.49 -3.42 -36.62
CA ALA A 44 9.22 -3.20 -38.03
C ALA A 44 8.95 -1.71 -38.37
N LYS A 45 8.39 -0.97 -37.39
CA LYS A 45 8.07 0.46 -37.49
C LYS A 45 8.95 1.32 -36.56
N GLY A 46 10.27 1.13 -36.60
CA GLY A 46 11.11 1.92 -35.70
C GLY A 46 12.60 1.71 -35.90
N GLY A 47 13.41 2.46 -35.16
CA GLY A 47 14.85 2.28 -35.08
C GLY A 47 15.24 1.07 -34.24
N SER A 48 16.50 0.64 -34.34
CA SER A 48 17.06 -0.37 -33.44
C SER A 48 17.30 0.25 -32.06
N VAL A 49 16.98 -0.50 -31.00
CA VAL A 49 17.16 -0.12 -29.59
C VAL A 49 18.08 -1.14 -28.93
N ASN A 50 19.18 -0.70 -28.35
CA ASN A 50 20.02 -1.53 -27.49
C ASN A 50 19.36 -1.62 -26.10
N LEU A 51 18.80 -2.78 -25.78
CA LEU A 51 18.07 -3.05 -24.54
C LEU A 51 18.97 -3.60 -23.43
N SER A 52 20.08 -4.23 -23.81
CA SER A 52 21.11 -4.73 -22.89
C SER A 52 22.45 -4.60 -23.57
N SER A 53 23.39 -3.93 -22.92
CA SER A 53 24.79 -3.91 -23.36
C SER A 53 25.54 -5.20 -23.07
N GLY A 54 24.86 -6.18 -22.45
CA GLY A 54 25.43 -7.44 -22.05
C GLY A 54 26.06 -7.41 -20.66
N VAL A 55 26.04 -8.57 -20.03
CA VAL A 55 26.71 -8.84 -18.73
C VAL A 55 28.13 -9.38 -18.94
N SER A 56 28.82 -9.75 -17.87
CA SER A 56 30.15 -10.39 -17.95
C SER A 56 30.08 -11.66 -18.81
N PRO A 57 31.05 -11.90 -19.71
CA PRO A 57 31.00 -13.03 -20.62
C PRO A 57 30.99 -14.40 -19.91
N HIS A 58 30.13 -15.30 -20.38
CA HIS A 58 30.01 -16.69 -19.97
C HIS A 58 30.46 -17.63 -21.08
N LEU A 59 30.90 -18.83 -20.71
CA LEU A 59 31.19 -19.89 -21.68
C LEU A 59 29.89 -20.48 -22.22
N VAL A 60 29.69 -20.35 -23.53
CA VAL A 60 28.51 -20.89 -24.23
C VAL A 60 28.70 -22.32 -24.62
N GLY A 61 27.73 -23.19 -24.32
CA GLY A 61 27.68 -24.59 -24.72
C GLY A 61 26.29 -24.98 -25.20
N ASN A 62 26.22 -26.07 -25.97
CA ASN A 62 24.98 -26.70 -26.44
C ASN A 62 23.98 -25.75 -27.11
N LEU A 63 24.50 -24.76 -27.88
CA LEU A 63 23.65 -23.77 -28.54
C LEU A 63 22.80 -24.45 -29.63
N GLN A 64 21.48 -24.34 -29.48
CA GLN A 64 20.46 -24.75 -30.45
C GLN A 64 19.64 -23.53 -30.85
N THR A 65 19.45 -23.34 -32.14
CA THR A 65 18.70 -22.17 -32.67
C THR A 65 17.65 -22.62 -33.68
N GLY A 66 16.43 -22.15 -33.49
CA GLY A 66 15.34 -22.22 -34.47
C GLY A 66 15.06 -20.84 -35.12
N SER A 67 13.94 -20.73 -35.79
CA SER A 67 13.49 -19.46 -36.41
C SER A 67 12.98 -18.47 -35.38
N ASP A 68 12.38 -18.96 -34.33
CA ASP A 68 11.65 -18.20 -33.30
C ASP A 68 12.09 -18.54 -31.87
N ASN A 69 13.06 -19.44 -31.72
CA ASN A 69 13.54 -19.86 -30.40
C ASN A 69 15.04 -20.18 -30.41
N ALA A 70 15.65 -20.14 -29.25
CA ALA A 70 17.01 -20.56 -29.00
C ALA A 70 17.16 -21.10 -27.59
N GLU A 71 18.04 -22.09 -27.42
CA GLU A 71 18.42 -22.64 -26.12
C GLU A 71 19.93 -22.86 -26.07
N TRP A 72 20.55 -22.51 -24.96
CA TRP A 72 21.99 -22.74 -24.74
C TRP A 72 22.32 -22.82 -23.25
N ASN A 73 23.52 -23.27 -22.96
CA ASN A 73 24.05 -23.37 -21.62
C ASN A 73 25.16 -22.34 -21.38
N TRP A 74 25.26 -21.88 -20.14
CA TRP A 74 26.43 -21.14 -19.64
C TRP A 74 27.26 -22.00 -18.68
N ASP A 75 28.59 -21.81 -18.72
CA ASP A 75 29.55 -22.29 -17.76
C ASP A 75 29.42 -23.80 -17.50
N ASN A 76 29.55 -24.59 -18.60
CA ASN A 76 29.43 -26.04 -18.58
C ASN A 76 28.11 -26.58 -18.01
N GLY A 77 27.01 -25.84 -18.22
CA GLY A 77 25.68 -26.25 -17.78
C GLY A 77 25.32 -25.78 -16.38
N SER A 78 26.08 -24.85 -15.77
CA SER A 78 25.66 -24.23 -14.52
C SER A 78 24.33 -23.49 -14.66
N TYR A 79 24.10 -22.90 -15.84
CA TYR A 79 22.84 -22.26 -16.21
C TYR A 79 22.38 -22.78 -17.58
N THR A 80 21.05 -22.87 -17.74
CA THR A 80 20.37 -23.11 -19.03
C THR A 80 19.52 -21.92 -19.36
N ILE A 81 19.74 -21.32 -20.54
CA ILE A 81 19.04 -20.15 -21.02
C ILE A 81 18.16 -20.56 -22.19
N SER A 82 16.90 -20.12 -22.19
CA SER A 82 16.00 -20.25 -23.33
C SER A 82 15.40 -18.90 -23.69
N ALA A 83 15.29 -18.65 -25.00
CA ALA A 83 14.66 -17.47 -25.57
C ALA A 83 13.65 -17.91 -26.62
N ARG A 84 12.44 -17.31 -26.61
CA ARG A 84 11.40 -17.56 -27.60
C ARG A 84 10.69 -16.28 -27.99
N LEU A 85 10.57 -16.06 -29.30
CA LEU A 85 9.84 -14.95 -29.88
C LEU A 85 8.47 -15.42 -30.37
N ASP A 86 7.39 -14.92 -29.74
CA ASP A 86 6.01 -15.25 -30.10
C ASP A 86 5.18 -13.95 -30.21
N GLY A 87 4.78 -13.60 -31.44
CA GLY A 87 4.08 -12.35 -31.70
C GLY A 87 4.88 -11.15 -31.21
N ALA A 88 4.29 -10.35 -30.33
CA ALA A 88 4.90 -9.18 -29.74
C ALA A 88 5.79 -9.44 -28.53
N ASP A 89 5.92 -10.70 -28.10
CA ASP A 89 6.65 -11.06 -26.89
C ASP A 89 7.93 -11.86 -27.16
N LEU A 90 9.03 -11.44 -26.53
CA LEU A 90 10.22 -12.27 -26.35
C LEU A 90 10.20 -12.82 -24.91
N SER A 91 10.06 -14.12 -24.75
CA SER A 91 10.18 -14.82 -23.47
C SER A 91 11.64 -15.18 -23.22
N LEU A 92 12.14 -14.86 -22.03
CA LEU A 92 13.46 -15.30 -21.54
C LEU A 92 13.27 -16.11 -20.26
N SER A 93 13.95 -17.26 -20.19
CA SER A 93 13.98 -18.11 -18.99
C SER A 93 15.41 -18.56 -18.72
N ILE A 94 15.82 -18.47 -17.46
CA ILE A 94 17.14 -18.92 -16.99
C ILE A 94 16.93 -19.87 -15.81
N SER A 95 17.42 -21.09 -15.95
CA SER A 95 17.46 -22.11 -14.89
C SER A 95 18.88 -22.27 -14.37
N ALA A 96 19.05 -22.53 -13.07
CA ALA A 96 20.35 -22.80 -12.46
C ALA A 96 20.41 -24.21 -11.87
N ASN A 97 21.62 -24.81 -11.86
CA ASN A 97 21.86 -26.10 -11.23
C ASN A 97 22.37 -26.02 -9.79
N ALA A 98 22.67 -24.82 -9.31
CA ALA A 98 23.11 -24.53 -7.93
C ALA A 98 22.69 -23.12 -7.50
N GLU A 99 22.79 -22.87 -6.21
CA GLU A 99 22.63 -21.51 -5.67
C GLU A 99 23.71 -20.56 -6.20
N GLY A 100 23.35 -19.30 -6.41
CA GLY A 100 24.24 -18.25 -6.89
C GLY A 100 23.48 -17.00 -7.26
N SER A 101 24.18 -15.88 -7.42
CA SER A 101 23.62 -14.62 -7.90
C SER A 101 24.07 -14.41 -9.35
N LEU A 102 23.14 -14.07 -10.23
CA LEU A 102 23.41 -13.90 -11.65
C LEU A 102 22.89 -12.55 -12.14
N GLU A 103 23.80 -11.69 -12.63
CA GLU A 103 23.40 -10.51 -13.39
C GLU A 103 22.90 -10.96 -14.77
N VAL A 104 21.70 -10.51 -15.16
CA VAL A 104 21.01 -11.00 -16.37
C VAL A 104 20.84 -9.89 -17.41
N LEU A 105 20.66 -8.65 -16.96
CA LEU A 105 20.38 -7.52 -17.83
C LEU A 105 21.21 -6.32 -17.41
N ARG A 106 21.79 -5.63 -18.40
CA ARG A 106 22.46 -4.33 -18.24
C ARG A 106 21.92 -3.36 -19.29
N GLN A 107 20.83 -2.68 -18.92
CA GLN A 107 20.16 -1.73 -19.80
C GLN A 107 20.88 -0.38 -19.76
N PRO A 108 21.38 0.15 -20.90
CA PRO A 108 22.01 1.46 -20.95
C PRO A 108 20.96 2.58 -20.86
N SER A 109 21.37 3.78 -20.45
CA SER A 109 20.50 4.96 -20.41
C SER A 109 19.88 5.31 -21.77
N THR A 110 20.59 5.06 -22.85
CA THR A 110 20.14 5.31 -24.24
C THR A 110 18.93 4.45 -24.66
N ALA A 111 18.62 3.37 -23.93
CA ALA A 111 17.43 2.55 -24.19
C ALA A 111 16.12 3.25 -23.88
N TRP A 112 16.12 4.31 -23.06
CA TRP A 112 14.90 4.96 -22.57
C TRP A 112 14.08 5.66 -23.65
N GLY A 113 14.70 6.03 -24.79
CA GLY A 113 14.04 6.80 -25.82
C GLY A 113 13.58 8.17 -25.30
N ARG A 114 12.27 8.44 -25.30
CA ARG A 114 11.67 9.67 -24.75
C ARG A 114 11.51 9.64 -23.23
N GLY A 115 11.43 8.45 -22.66
CA GLY A 115 11.24 8.29 -21.22
C GLY A 115 10.96 6.86 -20.79
N MET A 116 10.86 6.67 -19.49
CA MET A 116 10.59 5.40 -18.85
C MET A 116 9.22 5.43 -18.19
N VAL A 117 8.45 4.38 -18.39
CA VAL A 117 7.22 4.06 -17.65
C VAL A 117 7.62 3.22 -16.45
N PHE A 118 7.38 3.72 -15.24
CA PHE A 118 7.88 3.12 -14.02
C PHE A 118 6.78 2.98 -12.96
N PRO A 119 6.58 1.80 -12.36
CA PRO A 119 5.51 1.52 -11.42
C PRO A 119 5.88 1.96 -9.99
N LEU A 120 6.32 3.20 -9.83
CA LEU A 120 6.44 3.83 -8.52
C LEU A 120 5.04 4.20 -8.04
N ALA A 121 4.60 3.54 -6.97
CA ALA A 121 3.26 3.72 -6.44
C ALA A 121 2.18 3.40 -7.51
N GLU A 122 1.23 4.31 -7.77
CA GLU A 122 0.21 4.15 -8.83
C GLU A 122 0.84 4.00 -10.23
N GLY A 123 1.92 4.71 -10.48
CA GLY A 123 2.68 4.70 -11.72
C GLY A 123 3.20 6.07 -12.14
N ALA A 124 4.31 6.09 -12.85
CA ALA A 124 4.96 7.30 -13.31
C ALA A 124 5.45 7.19 -14.76
N TYR A 125 5.44 8.31 -15.46
CA TYR A 125 6.21 8.56 -16.67
C TYR A 125 7.40 9.44 -16.33
N ILE A 126 8.60 8.96 -16.56
CA ILE A 126 9.84 9.63 -16.25
C ILE A 126 10.47 10.10 -17.56
N PRO A 127 10.45 11.41 -17.89
CA PRO A 127 11.14 11.92 -19.07
C PRO A 127 12.64 11.61 -19.00
N ALA A 128 13.24 11.23 -20.13
CA ALA A 128 14.65 10.83 -20.19
C ALA A 128 15.63 11.94 -19.79
N ASP A 129 15.21 13.21 -19.93
CA ASP A 129 16.01 14.42 -19.66
C ASP A 129 15.64 15.14 -18.35
N ASP A 130 14.79 14.54 -17.49
CA ASP A 130 14.34 15.15 -16.23
C ASP A 130 15.35 14.91 -15.09
N ASP A 131 16.05 15.97 -14.69
CA ASP A 131 17.04 15.93 -13.60
C ASP A 131 16.42 15.67 -12.22
N VAL A 132 15.19 16.13 -11.95
CA VAL A 132 14.52 15.94 -10.66
C VAL A 132 14.24 14.45 -10.46
N TRP A 133 13.70 13.79 -11.48
CA TRP A 133 13.45 12.36 -11.46
C TRP A 133 14.75 11.55 -11.38
N ARG A 134 15.77 11.91 -12.20
CA ARG A 134 17.07 11.22 -12.16
C ARG A 134 17.70 11.25 -10.77
N ASN A 135 17.75 12.42 -10.14
CA ASN A 135 18.33 12.57 -8.80
C ASN A 135 17.50 11.82 -7.77
N PHE A 136 16.18 11.91 -7.82
CA PHE A 136 15.30 11.16 -6.90
C PHE A 136 15.52 9.65 -6.99
N LEU A 137 15.56 9.08 -8.20
CA LEU A 137 15.78 7.65 -8.39
C LEU A 137 17.15 7.21 -7.85
N LEU A 138 18.22 7.95 -8.15
CA LEU A 138 19.58 7.62 -7.70
C LEU A 138 19.78 7.81 -6.20
N GLU A 139 19.03 8.71 -5.55
CA GLU A 139 19.14 8.97 -4.11
C GLU A 139 18.23 8.08 -3.26
N ARG A 140 17.05 7.71 -3.78
CA ARG A 140 15.99 7.05 -3.02
C ARG A 140 15.68 5.63 -3.47
N MET A 141 16.01 5.29 -4.71
CA MET A 141 15.73 4.00 -5.34
C MET A 141 16.94 3.43 -6.08
N ALA A 142 18.16 3.76 -5.62
CA ALA A 142 19.38 3.25 -6.25
C ALA A 142 19.43 1.71 -6.32
N GLU A 143 18.84 1.05 -5.37
CA GLU A 143 18.63 -0.41 -5.34
C GLU A 143 17.19 -0.69 -4.91
N PHE A 144 16.52 -1.60 -5.59
CA PHE A 144 15.15 -2.02 -5.28
C PHE A 144 14.88 -3.47 -5.73
N ASN A 145 13.87 -4.09 -5.14
CA ASN A 145 13.38 -5.42 -5.54
C ASN A 145 12.10 -5.30 -6.41
N THR A 146 11.73 -6.38 -7.08
CA THR A 146 10.54 -6.41 -7.96
C THR A 146 9.28 -6.89 -7.24
N THR A 147 9.30 -7.00 -5.92
CA THR A 147 8.13 -7.37 -5.10
C THR A 147 7.57 -6.19 -4.34
N GLN A 148 8.27 -5.68 -3.31
CA GLN A 148 7.75 -4.65 -2.41
C GLN A 148 7.97 -3.22 -2.92
N ASP A 149 9.14 -2.96 -3.54
CA ASP A 149 9.59 -1.59 -3.80
C ASP A 149 8.92 -0.94 -5.02
N ILE A 150 8.28 -1.76 -5.86
CA ILE A 150 7.46 -1.33 -7.00
C ILE A 150 6.10 -2.03 -6.98
N SER A 151 5.05 -1.32 -7.41
CA SER A 151 3.67 -1.84 -7.35
C SER A 151 3.37 -2.97 -8.33
N LEU A 152 4.07 -2.98 -9.46
CA LEU A 152 3.98 -3.97 -10.53
C LEU A 152 5.39 -4.44 -10.90
N PRO A 153 5.65 -5.73 -11.14
CA PRO A 153 6.98 -6.23 -11.52
C PRO A 153 7.27 -5.99 -13.00
N LEU A 154 7.36 -4.73 -13.40
CA LEU A 154 7.61 -4.32 -14.80
C LEU A 154 8.23 -2.92 -14.87
N TRP A 155 8.81 -2.58 -16.01
CA TRP A 155 9.00 -1.20 -16.46
C TRP A 155 8.96 -1.12 -17.98
N GLY A 156 8.62 0.07 -18.53
CA GLY A 156 8.48 0.31 -19.95
C GLY A 156 9.43 1.41 -20.45
N LEU A 157 9.74 1.35 -21.73
CA LEU A 157 10.56 2.30 -22.46
C LEU A 157 9.71 2.92 -23.57
N ASP A 158 9.62 4.25 -23.59
CA ASP A 158 8.76 4.97 -24.51
C ASP A 158 9.55 5.51 -25.72
N HIS A 159 9.14 5.12 -26.92
CA HIS A 159 9.68 5.58 -28.18
C HIS A 159 8.60 6.25 -29.04
N ASP A 160 8.99 6.92 -30.14
CA ASP A 160 8.06 7.73 -30.93
C ASP A 160 6.85 6.95 -31.48
N ASN A 161 7.07 5.71 -31.92
CA ASN A 161 6.05 4.91 -32.61
C ASN A 161 5.76 3.56 -31.95
N PHE A 162 6.42 3.23 -30.85
CA PHE A 162 6.29 1.97 -30.14
C PHE A 162 6.72 2.13 -28.68
N SER A 163 6.43 1.13 -27.88
CA SER A 163 6.97 0.97 -26.54
C SER A 163 7.62 -0.43 -26.39
N LEU A 164 8.54 -0.55 -25.45
CA LEU A 164 9.17 -1.82 -25.09
C LEU A 164 9.04 -1.98 -23.57
N SER A 165 8.50 -3.10 -23.11
CA SER A 165 8.27 -3.30 -21.68
C SER A 165 8.87 -4.59 -21.20
N TRP A 166 9.68 -4.54 -20.13
CA TRP A 166 10.13 -5.69 -19.37
C TRP A 166 9.05 -6.05 -18.35
N LEU A 167 8.59 -7.30 -18.35
CA LEU A 167 7.65 -7.86 -17.39
C LEU A 167 8.34 -9.05 -16.69
N PHE A 168 8.49 -8.98 -15.37
CA PHE A 168 9.12 -10.03 -14.57
C PHE A 168 8.05 -11.01 -14.13
N THR A 169 7.88 -12.10 -14.86
CA THR A 169 6.86 -13.12 -14.62
C THR A 169 7.19 -13.99 -13.40
N ASN A 170 8.47 -14.07 -13.02
CA ASN A 170 8.91 -14.47 -11.68
C ASN A 170 9.44 -13.22 -10.94
N PRO A 171 8.65 -12.58 -10.04
CA PRO A 171 9.06 -11.36 -9.36
C PRO A 171 9.95 -11.58 -8.14
N PHE A 172 10.18 -12.83 -7.72
CA PHE A 172 10.88 -13.16 -6.49
C PHE A 172 12.40 -13.20 -6.67
N ASN A 173 13.13 -12.88 -5.60
CA ASN A 173 14.60 -12.95 -5.56
C ASN A 173 15.30 -12.08 -6.61
N ASN A 174 14.65 -11.01 -7.08
CA ASN A 174 15.22 -10.08 -8.04
C ASN A 174 15.71 -8.80 -7.36
N ASN A 175 16.87 -8.32 -7.78
CA ASN A 175 17.46 -7.07 -7.36
C ASN A 175 17.75 -6.19 -8.57
N VAL A 176 17.36 -4.93 -8.51
CA VAL A 176 17.59 -3.93 -9.55
C VAL A 176 18.46 -2.82 -8.99
N ARG A 177 19.50 -2.46 -9.72
CA ARG A 177 20.39 -1.36 -9.34
C ARG A 177 20.41 -0.29 -10.43
N LEU A 178 20.21 0.95 -10.01
CA LEU A 178 20.30 2.13 -10.85
C LEU A 178 21.66 2.81 -10.69
N THR A 179 22.28 3.15 -11.79
CA THR A 179 23.57 3.84 -11.80
C THR A 179 23.57 4.99 -12.80
N ARG A 180 24.35 6.04 -12.53
CA ARG A 180 24.51 7.15 -13.49
C ARG A 180 25.30 6.66 -14.69
N ASP A 181 24.84 7.01 -15.90
CA ASP A 181 25.43 6.61 -17.17
C ASP A 181 25.26 7.74 -18.21
N ASP A 182 26.36 8.34 -18.68
CA ASP A 182 26.40 9.40 -19.73
C ASP A 182 25.27 10.44 -19.66
N GLY A 183 24.97 10.90 -18.43
CA GLY A 183 23.91 11.88 -18.15
C GLY A 183 22.52 11.29 -17.95
N GLY A 184 22.32 9.99 -18.13
CA GLY A 184 21.10 9.23 -17.86
C GLY A 184 21.24 8.26 -16.69
N ILE A 185 20.38 7.24 -16.68
CA ILE A 185 20.39 6.14 -15.71
C ILE A 185 20.46 4.80 -16.44
N ALA A 186 21.49 4.01 -16.14
CA ALA A 186 21.56 2.60 -16.52
C ALA A 186 20.93 1.72 -15.44
N ILE A 187 20.36 0.58 -15.86
CA ILE A 187 19.69 -0.38 -15.00
C ILE A 187 20.43 -1.73 -15.08
N ALA A 188 20.88 -2.24 -13.94
CA ALA A 188 21.38 -3.60 -13.81
C ALA A 188 20.34 -4.47 -13.09
N PHE A 189 20.01 -5.63 -13.66
CA PHE A 189 19.08 -6.57 -13.08
C PHE A 189 19.81 -7.86 -12.72
N THR A 190 19.64 -8.31 -11.48
CA THR A 190 20.25 -9.50 -10.91
C THR A 190 19.18 -10.40 -10.32
N HIS A 191 19.30 -11.72 -10.53
CA HIS A 191 18.47 -12.73 -9.88
C HIS A 191 19.30 -13.59 -8.94
N ASP A 192 18.78 -13.82 -7.73
CA ASP A 192 19.41 -14.69 -6.74
C ASP A 192 18.77 -16.08 -6.74
N PHE A 193 19.47 -17.06 -7.31
CA PHE A 193 19.11 -18.47 -7.16
C PHE A 193 19.48 -18.93 -5.75
N THR A 194 18.52 -18.84 -4.82
CA THR A 194 18.77 -19.14 -3.40
C THR A 194 18.84 -20.64 -3.16
N SER A 195 19.46 -21.07 -2.06
CA SER A 195 19.50 -22.50 -1.69
C SER A 195 18.12 -23.12 -1.45
N LEU A 196 17.08 -22.29 -1.32
CA LEU A 196 15.68 -22.72 -1.20
C LEU A 196 14.98 -22.82 -2.55
N ASP A 197 15.38 -22.01 -3.53
CA ASP A 197 14.61 -21.77 -4.74
C ASP A 197 15.42 -21.78 -6.05
N PHE A 198 16.68 -22.24 -6.05
CA PHE A 198 17.51 -22.23 -7.26
C PHE A 198 16.96 -23.08 -8.42
N LYS A 199 16.03 -24.00 -8.14
CA LYS A 199 15.38 -24.83 -9.17
C LYS A 199 14.23 -24.12 -9.88
N THR A 200 13.70 -23.04 -9.31
CA THR A 200 12.67 -22.22 -9.95
C THR A 200 13.34 -21.31 -10.97
N PRO A 201 12.96 -21.35 -12.25
CA PRO A 201 13.57 -20.49 -13.24
C PRO A 201 13.29 -19.01 -12.98
N MET A 202 14.27 -18.16 -13.22
CA MET A 202 14.03 -16.74 -13.46
C MET A 202 13.36 -16.60 -14.82
N THR A 203 12.22 -15.91 -14.87
CA THR A 203 11.45 -15.71 -16.10
C THR A 203 11.04 -14.25 -16.29
N MET A 204 11.16 -13.76 -17.52
CA MET A 204 10.71 -12.43 -17.92
C MET A 204 10.19 -12.43 -19.35
N LEU A 205 9.34 -11.45 -19.67
CA LEU A 205 8.90 -11.12 -21.01
C LEU A 205 9.42 -9.72 -21.39
N LEU A 206 9.87 -9.58 -22.64
CA LEU A 206 10.01 -8.29 -23.29
C LEU A 206 8.87 -8.14 -24.28
N HIS A 207 8.01 -7.16 -24.07
CA HIS A 207 6.82 -6.90 -24.89
C HIS A 207 7.04 -5.69 -25.80
N LEU A 208 6.77 -5.86 -27.08
CA LEU A 208 6.68 -4.77 -28.06
C LEU A 208 5.22 -4.29 -28.13
N GLY A 209 4.97 -3.09 -27.62
CA GLY A 209 3.66 -2.44 -27.67
C GLY A 209 3.58 -1.27 -28.63
N ASP A 210 2.38 -0.76 -28.87
CA ASP A 210 2.16 0.53 -29.51
C ASP A 210 2.76 1.66 -28.65
N ALA A 211 2.78 2.89 -29.17
CA ALA A 211 3.20 4.10 -28.44
C ALA A 211 2.14 4.50 -27.39
N ASP A 212 1.90 3.60 -26.44
CA ASP A 212 0.92 3.69 -25.35
C ASP A 212 1.66 3.50 -24.03
N PRO A 213 1.60 4.47 -23.09
CA PRO A 213 2.28 4.34 -21.80
C PRO A 213 1.74 3.20 -20.94
N LEU A 214 0.53 2.68 -21.24
CA LEU A 214 -0.07 1.54 -20.54
C LEU A 214 0.21 0.18 -21.20
N ALA A 215 0.92 0.11 -22.33
CA ALA A 215 1.10 -1.14 -23.08
C ALA A 215 1.64 -2.28 -22.21
N GLY A 216 2.69 -2.04 -21.41
CA GLY A 216 3.24 -3.03 -20.49
C GLY A 216 2.25 -3.47 -19.42
N SER A 217 1.50 -2.54 -18.82
CA SER A 217 0.49 -2.86 -17.80
C SER A 217 -0.67 -3.68 -18.38
N LYS A 218 -1.16 -3.33 -19.57
CA LYS A 218 -2.20 -4.09 -20.29
C LYS A 218 -1.72 -5.51 -20.57
N ARG A 219 -0.48 -5.66 -21.09
CA ARG A 219 0.11 -6.97 -21.34
C ARG A 219 0.33 -7.80 -20.07
N TYR A 220 0.74 -7.16 -18.98
CA TYR A 220 0.88 -7.82 -17.68
C TYR A 220 -0.47 -8.32 -17.14
N ARG A 221 -1.54 -7.54 -17.28
CA ARG A 221 -2.89 -8.00 -16.95
C ARG A 221 -3.32 -9.22 -17.78
N GLU A 222 -3.07 -9.21 -19.10
CA GLU A 222 -3.37 -10.36 -19.98
C GLU A 222 -2.59 -11.60 -19.54
N TRP A 223 -1.32 -11.43 -19.18
CA TRP A 223 -0.51 -12.52 -18.65
C TRP A 223 -1.07 -13.06 -17.33
N LEU A 224 -1.43 -12.20 -16.38
CA LEU A 224 -2.06 -12.64 -15.12
C LEU A 224 -3.35 -13.44 -15.37
N ILE A 225 -4.16 -13.03 -16.36
CA ILE A 225 -5.39 -13.73 -16.73
C ILE A 225 -5.06 -15.12 -17.33
N SER A 226 -4.08 -15.21 -18.24
CA SER A 226 -3.67 -16.47 -18.86
C SER A 226 -3.09 -17.46 -17.85
N GLU A 227 -2.42 -16.97 -16.81
CA GLU A 227 -1.85 -17.81 -15.74
C GLU A 227 -2.87 -18.13 -14.61
N GLY A 228 -4.12 -17.67 -14.72
CA GLY A 228 -5.13 -17.87 -13.68
C GLY A 228 -4.83 -17.08 -12.37
N ARG A 229 -4.00 -16.05 -12.47
CA ARG A 229 -3.55 -15.20 -11.36
C ARG A 229 -4.27 -13.84 -11.32
N PHE A 230 -5.39 -13.74 -11.98
CA PHE A 230 -6.25 -12.57 -11.97
C PHE A 230 -7.66 -12.94 -11.55
N GLU A 231 -8.21 -12.21 -10.59
CA GLU A 231 -9.58 -12.40 -10.12
C GLU A 231 -10.33 -11.08 -10.19
N THR A 232 -11.50 -11.07 -10.84
CA THR A 232 -12.33 -9.87 -10.95
C THR A 232 -12.97 -9.52 -9.61
N LEU A 233 -13.19 -8.23 -9.36
CA LEU A 233 -13.93 -7.76 -8.19
C LEU A 233 -15.36 -8.35 -8.15
N LYS A 234 -15.99 -8.58 -9.31
CA LYS A 234 -17.28 -9.27 -9.41
C LYS A 234 -17.21 -10.69 -8.83
N SER A 235 -16.17 -11.45 -9.16
CA SER A 235 -15.95 -12.80 -8.61
C SER A 235 -15.69 -12.75 -7.10
N LYS A 236 -14.84 -11.83 -6.66
CA LYS A 236 -14.55 -11.63 -5.23
C LYS A 236 -15.79 -11.22 -4.42
N ILE A 237 -16.67 -10.36 -4.98
CA ILE A 237 -17.96 -10.00 -4.38
C ILE A 237 -18.90 -11.22 -4.32
N ALA A 238 -18.92 -12.06 -5.36
CA ALA A 238 -19.74 -13.27 -5.34
C ALA A 238 -19.32 -14.25 -4.23
N ALA A 239 -18.01 -14.33 -3.94
CA ALA A 239 -17.47 -15.12 -2.83
C ALA A 239 -17.65 -14.46 -1.46
N THR A 240 -17.64 -13.11 -1.42
CA THR A 240 -17.80 -12.30 -0.20
C THR A 240 -18.84 -11.20 -0.43
N PRO A 241 -20.15 -11.49 -0.30
CA PRO A 241 -21.23 -10.58 -0.71
C PRO A 241 -21.22 -9.21 0.01
N GLU A 242 -20.78 -9.15 1.27
CA GLU A 242 -20.62 -7.88 2.01
C GLU A 242 -19.68 -6.89 1.28
N ALA A 243 -18.78 -7.37 0.43
CA ALA A 243 -17.88 -6.54 -0.37
C ALA A 243 -18.58 -5.65 -1.40
N GLU A 244 -19.85 -5.90 -1.74
CA GLU A 244 -20.64 -4.97 -2.56
C GLU A 244 -20.73 -3.58 -1.93
N LYS A 245 -20.63 -3.49 -0.61
CA LYS A 245 -20.65 -2.21 0.11
C LYS A 245 -19.37 -1.36 -0.12
N LEU A 246 -18.30 -1.93 -0.68
CA LEU A 246 -17.12 -1.17 -1.14
C LEU A 246 -17.44 -0.29 -2.36
N LEU A 247 -18.43 -0.69 -3.17
CA LEU A 247 -18.78 0.05 -4.38
C LEU A 247 -19.36 1.43 -4.02
N GLY A 248 -18.63 2.48 -4.31
CA GLY A 248 -18.98 3.85 -3.97
C GLY A 248 -18.65 4.27 -2.54
N ALA A 249 -17.95 3.45 -1.76
CA ALA A 249 -17.56 3.81 -0.41
C ALA A 249 -16.35 4.76 -0.41
N ALA A 250 -16.46 5.89 0.30
CA ALA A 250 -15.29 6.59 0.79
C ALA A 250 -14.69 5.81 1.96
N HIS A 251 -13.37 5.76 2.07
CA HIS A 251 -12.69 5.07 3.16
C HIS A 251 -12.36 6.06 4.27
N THR A 252 -12.60 5.68 5.52
CA THR A 252 -12.37 6.54 6.67
C THR A 252 -11.73 5.78 7.81
N TYR A 253 -10.77 6.41 8.50
CA TYR A 253 -10.33 5.95 9.81
C TYR A 253 -10.95 6.82 10.90
N LEU A 254 -11.62 6.18 11.86
CA LEU A 254 -12.28 6.87 12.98
C LEU A 254 -11.41 6.75 14.23
N TRP A 255 -11.03 7.90 14.77
CA TRP A 255 -10.16 8.06 15.93
C TRP A 255 -10.97 8.42 17.18
N GLY A 256 -10.39 8.16 18.36
CA GLY A 256 -11.07 8.34 19.65
C GLY A 256 -11.68 7.03 20.13
N SER A 257 -10.82 6.08 20.54
CA SER A 257 -11.21 4.73 21.00
C SER A 257 -11.51 4.62 22.48
N GLY A 258 -11.35 5.71 23.27
CA GLY A 258 -11.55 5.69 24.70
C GLY A 258 -13.00 5.40 25.13
N LEU A 259 -13.18 4.80 26.31
CA LEU A 259 -14.50 4.42 26.84
C LEU A 259 -15.44 5.62 27.01
N ILE A 260 -14.93 6.76 27.49
CA ILE A 260 -15.74 7.98 27.71
C ILE A 260 -15.14 9.20 27.04
N SER A 261 -16.01 10.14 26.69
CA SER A 261 -15.65 11.51 26.32
C SER A 261 -15.92 12.49 27.48
N ALA A 262 -15.44 13.73 27.34
CA ALA A 262 -15.78 14.79 28.30
C ALA A 262 -17.29 15.10 28.33
N ASP A 263 -18.00 14.90 27.25
CA ASP A 263 -19.44 15.12 27.11
C ASP A 263 -20.28 14.03 27.79
N ASP A 264 -19.70 12.88 28.11
CA ASP A 264 -20.37 11.82 28.86
C ASP A 264 -20.38 12.09 30.36
N ILE A 265 -19.53 13.01 30.83
CA ILE A 265 -19.48 13.43 32.24
C ILE A 265 -20.51 14.53 32.49
N GLN A 266 -21.66 14.14 33.04
CA GLN A 266 -22.77 15.06 33.34
C GLN A 266 -22.51 15.88 34.59
N ASP A 267 -21.89 15.27 35.62
CA ASP A 267 -21.49 15.95 36.86
C ASP A 267 -20.00 15.78 37.13
N TRP A 268 -19.23 16.79 36.76
CA TRP A 268 -17.78 16.85 36.98
C TRP A 268 -17.38 16.86 38.44
N ASN A 269 -18.15 17.47 39.32
CA ASN A 269 -17.86 17.48 40.76
C ASN A 269 -18.00 16.05 41.33
N ARG A 270 -19.05 15.35 40.94
CA ARG A 270 -19.28 13.97 41.34
C ARG A 270 -18.24 13.05 40.76
N PHE A 271 -17.89 13.21 39.47
CA PHE A 271 -16.86 12.44 38.81
C PHE A 271 -15.51 12.52 39.54
N LEU A 272 -15.08 13.77 39.86
CA LEU A 272 -13.83 14.02 40.57
C LEU A 272 -13.89 13.48 42.01
N ALA A 273 -15.03 13.59 42.68
CA ALA A 273 -15.19 13.04 44.03
C ALA A 273 -15.06 11.49 44.03
N VAL A 274 -15.73 10.81 43.09
CA VAL A 274 -15.62 9.35 42.93
C VAL A 274 -14.20 8.96 42.54
N LEU A 275 -13.57 9.63 41.60
CA LEU A 275 -12.21 9.36 41.14
C LEU A 275 -11.17 9.51 42.28
N ARG A 276 -11.36 10.49 43.22
CA ARG A 276 -10.54 10.65 44.40
C ARG A 276 -10.86 9.68 45.53
N GLY A 277 -12.01 9.02 45.47
CA GLY A 277 -12.53 8.13 46.52
C GLY A 277 -11.72 6.81 46.68
N GLU A 278 -12.12 6.03 47.65
CA GLU A 278 -11.42 4.80 48.12
C GLU A 278 -11.88 3.52 47.39
N SER A 279 -12.74 3.64 46.32
CA SER A 279 -13.13 2.44 45.59
C SER A 279 -11.91 1.78 44.93
N LYS A 280 -11.93 0.44 44.85
CA LYS A 280 -10.83 -0.30 44.23
C LYS A 280 -10.57 0.18 42.80
N LEU A 281 -11.63 0.37 42.01
CA LEU A 281 -11.49 0.85 40.62
C LEU A 281 -10.87 2.24 40.57
N SER A 282 -11.35 3.20 41.39
CA SER A 282 -10.78 4.55 41.42
C SER A 282 -9.29 4.56 41.84
N SER A 283 -8.92 3.72 42.80
CA SER A 283 -7.53 3.54 43.21
C SER A 283 -6.67 2.96 42.08
N ASP A 284 -7.15 1.88 41.45
CA ASP A 284 -6.44 1.22 40.34
C ASP A 284 -6.23 2.15 39.12
N ILE A 285 -7.21 3.02 38.83
CA ILE A 285 -7.13 4.07 37.80
C ILE A 285 -6.07 5.11 38.18
N ARG A 286 -6.14 5.68 39.40
CA ARG A 286 -5.20 6.72 39.84
C ARG A 286 -3.76 6.22 39.89
N HIS A 287 -3.51 4.97 40.27
CA HIS A 287 -2.16 4.39 40.25
C HIS A 287 -1.51 4.33 38.85
N ARG A 288 -2.29 4.46 37.79
CA ARG A 288 -1.84 4.47 36.40
C ARG A 288 -1.78 5.87 35.80
N PHE A 289 -2.15 6.89 36.57
CA PHE A 289 -2.05 8.27 36.11
C PHE A 289 -0.60 8.73 36.09
N GLU A 290 -0.21 9.40 35.03
CA GLU A 290 1.04 10.13 34.94
C GLU A 290 1.02 11.37 35.85
N SER A 291 2.19 11.93 36.13
CA SER A 291 2.38 13.07 37.04
C SER A 291 1.51 14.28 36.70
N GLU A 292 1.31 14.59 35.41
CA GLU A 292 0.45 15.67 34.96
C GLU A 292 -1.02 15.44 35.35
N ALA A 293 -1.53 14.25 35.09
CA ALA A 293 -2.92 13.91 35.41
C ALA A 293 -3.17 13.90 36.92
N LEU A 294 -2.21 13.43 37.70
CA LEU A 294 -2.28 13.46 39.18
C LEU A 294 -2.26 14.91 39.68
N SER A 295 -1.43 15.78 39.13
CA SER A 295 -1.38 17.22 39.46
C SER A 295 -2.71 17.90 39.15
N VAL A 296 -3.22 17.72 37.93
CA VAL A 296 -4.51 18.24 37.50
C VAL A 296 -5.64 17.73 38.39
N LEU A 297 -5.68 16.43 38.71
CA LEU A 297 -6.68 15.86 39.62
C LEU A 297 -6.61 16.50 41.00
N LYS A 298 -5.42 16.72 41.57
CA LYS A 298 -5.20 17.34 42.88
C LYS A 298 -5.60 18.80 42.91
N GLU A 299 -5.27 19.56 41.89
CA GLU A 299 -5.44 21.03 41.84
C GLU A 299 -6.86 21.47 41.44
N THR A 300 -7.59 20.63 40.69
CA THR A 300 -8.92 20.94 40.19
C THR A 300 -9.92 21.08 41.34
N LYS A 301 -10.48 22.27 41.53
CA LYS A 301 -11.56 22.56 42.46
C LYS A 301 -12.81 22.94 41.67
N GLY A 302 -13.87 22.15 41.80
CA GLY A 302 -15.11 22.36 41.03
C GLY A 302 -15.04 21.81 39.60
N LYS A 303 -15.82 22.35 38.67
CA LYS A 303 -15.85 21.90 37.26
C LYS A 303 -14.53 22.27 36.58
N PRO A 304 -13.82 21.28 36.00
CA PRO A 304 -12.57 21.54 35.30
C PRO A 304 -12.78 22.36 34.02
N TYR A 305 -11.80 23.19 33.65
CA TYR A 305 -11.78 23.83 32.35
C TYR A 305 -11.27 22.88 31.24
N ARG A 306 -11.46 23.26 30.01
CA ARG A 306 -11.33 22.38 28.83
C ARG A 306 -10.00 21.59 28.75
N TYR A 307 -8.88 22.21 29.11
CA TYR A 307 -7.58 21.52 29.16
C TYR A 307 -7.57 20.43 30.25
N GLN A 308 -8.04 20.76 31.46
CA GLN A 308 -8.10 19.80 32.58
C GLN A 308 -9.03 18.62 32.24
N GLN A 309 -10.18 18.91 31.60
CA GLN A 309 -11.10 17.85 31.12
C GLN A 309 -10.38 16.88 30.19
N ARG A 310 -9.65 17.40 29.19
CA ARG A 310 -8.90 16.55 28.24
C ARG A 310 -7.83 15.70 28.93
N VAL A 311 -7.04 16.30 29.81
CA VAL A 311 -6.00 15.57 30.55
C VAL A 311 -6.61 14.45 31.39
N LEU A 312 -7.68 14.74 32.15
CA LEU A 312 -8.32 13.76 33.02
C LEU A 312 -9.02 12.63 32.25
N VAL A 313 -9.76 12.95 31.18
CA VAL A 313 -10.45 11.94 30.37
C VAL A 313 -9.44 11.04 29.66
N ARG A 314 -8.39 11.60 29.07
CA ARG A 314 -7.33 10.84 28.44
C ARG A 314 -6.66 9.89 29.42
N ALA A 315 -6.24 10.40 30.58
CA ALA A 315 -5.61 9.58 31.60
C ALA A 315 -6.56 8.47 32.15
N PHE A 316 -7.85 8.78 32.28
CA PHE A 316 -8.86 7.83 32.67
C PHE A 316 -9.01 6.69 31.66
N ASN A 317 -9.16 7.01 30.38
CA ASN A 317 -9.29 6.02 29.31
C ASN A 317 -8.01 5.18 29.18
N ALA A 318 -6.81 5.79 29.19
CA ALA A 318 -5.53 5.09 29.14
C ALA A 318 -5.34 4.14 30.32
N ALA A 319 -5.77 4.55 31.54
CA ALA A 319 -5.73 3.70 32.72
C ALA A 319 -6.66 2.48 32.59
N LEU A 320 -7.84 2.65 31.99
CA LEU A 320 -8.78 1.54 31.75
C LEU A 320 -8.24 0.55 30.71
N ASP A 321 -7.64 1.03 29.63
CA ASP A 321 -6.98 0.17 28.63
C ASP A 321 -5.81 -0.62 29.25
N ALA A 322 -5.00 0.03 30.07
CA ALA A 322 -3.93 -0.64 30.81
C ALA A 322 -4.47 -1.72 31.77
N LEU A 323 -5.58 -1.41 32.48
CA LEU A 323 -6.27 -2.40 33.35
C LEU A 323 -6.86 -3.57 32.56
N ALA A 324 -7.44 -3.32 31.39
CA ALA A 324 -7.98 -4.37 30.54
C ALA A 324 -6.88 -5.30 30.05
N ARG A 325 -5.72 -4.76 29.68
CA ARG A 325 -4.59 -5.49 29.10
C ARG A 325 -3.61 -6.07 30.11
N GLU A 326 -3.73 -5.76 31.41
CA GLU A 326 -2.76 -6.13 32.46
C GLU A 326 -2.44 -7.63 32.50
N ARG A 327 -3.44 -8.50 32.29
CA ARG A 327 -3.27 -9.95 32.26
C ARG A 327 -3.11 -10.53 30.88
N TRP A 328 -3.37 -9.73 29.84
CA TRP A 328 -3.32 -10.19 28.46
C TRP A 328 -1.89 -10.18 27.89
N GLN A 329 -1.04 -9.24 28.29
CA GLN A 329 0.37 -9.18 27.90
C GLN A 329 1.23 -10.23 28.64
N VAL A 330 0.77 -11.48 28.64
CA VAL A 330 1.49 -12.63 29.17
C VAL A 330 1.98 -13.52 28.03
N ALA A 331 2.74 -14.57 28.36
CA ALA A 331 3.33 -15.49 27.39
C ALA A 331 2.32 -16.07 26.37
N ASN A 332 1.07 -16.24 26.76
CA ASN A 332 -0.01 -16.76 25.92
C ASN A 332 -1.24 -15.84 26.02
N PRO A 333 -1.33 -14.78 25.20
CA PRO A 333 -2.46 -13.88 25.23
C PRO A 333 -3.75 -14.57 24.79
N ASP A 334 -4.74 -14.60 25.67
CA ASP A 334 -6.08 -15.15 25.41
C ASP A 334 -7.05 -14.02 25.10
N MET A 335 -7.53 -13.97 23.86
CA MET A 335 -8.46 -12.95 23.40
C MET A 335 -9.84 -13.04 24.05
N ASN A 336 -10.30 -14.23 24.42
CA ASN A 336 -11.57 -14.35 25.18
C ASN A 336 -11.47 -13.71 26.56
N VAL A 337 -10.32 -13.86 27.24
CA VAL A 337 -10.07 -13.20 28.52
C VAL A 337 -10.05 -11.67 28.34
N LEU A 338 -9.40 -11.19 27.27
CA LEU A 338 -9.33 -9.76 26.99
C LEU A 338 -10.71 -9.16 26.69
N THR A 339 -11.47 -9.75 25.77
CA THR A 339 -12.81 -9.27 25.39
C THR A 339 -13.77 -9.22 26.59
N GLN A 340 -13.74 -10.27 27.45
CA GLN A 340 -14.51 -10.30 28.68
C GLN A 340 -14.09 -9.19 29.65
N ARG A 341 -12.79 -8.91 29.76
CA ARG A 341 -12.27 -7.89 30.67
C ARG A 341 -12.73 -6.49 30.30
N TYR A 342 -12.77 -6.13 29.00
CA TYR A 342 -13.35 -4.88 28.54
C TYR A 342 -14.82 -4.74 28.96
N GLY A 343 -15.64 -5.78 28.76
CA GLY A 343 -17.04 -5.80 29.18
C GLY A 343 -17.24 -5.68 30.69
N ILE A 344 -16.39 -6.32 31.49
CA ILE A 344 -16.42 -6.23 32.96
C ILE A 344 -16.07 -4.82 33.41
N LEU A 345 -14.96 -4.25 32.94
CA LEU A 345 -14.53 -2.90 33.31
C LEU A 345 -15.57 -1.85 32.95
N ARG A 346 -16.21 -1.95 31.77
CA ARG A 346 -17.29 -1.06 31.36
C ARG A 346 -18.43 -1.07 32.35
N LYS A 347 -18.85 -2.25 32.85
CA LYS A 347 -19.89 -2.38 33.88
C LYS A 347 -19.43 -1.83 35.23
N GLU A 348 -18.17 -2.09 35.61
CA GLU A 348 -17.57 -1.54 36.84
C GLU A 348 -17.54 0.00 36.81
N VAL A 349 -17.17 0.61 35.68
CA VAL A 349 -17.21 2.06 35.50
C VAL A 349 -18.64 2.58 35.59
N ALA A 350 -19.59 1.95 34.91
CA ALA A 350 -21.01 2.38 34.93
C ALA A 350 -21.59 2.35 36.35
N SER A 351 -21.27 1.34 37.15
CA SER A 351 -21.75 1.22 38.53
C SER A 351 -21.02 2.16 39.50
N THR A 352 -19.71 2.33 39.34
CA THR A 352 -18.89 3.17 40.23
C THR A 352 -19.13 4.64 40.02
N PHE A 353 -19.32 5.08 38.76
CA PHE A 353 -19.51 6.48 38.37
C PHE A 353 -20.96 6.82 37.97
N THR A 354 -21.94 6.06 38.49
CA THR A 354 -23.34 6.08 38.07
C THR A 354 -23.98 7.50 38.11
N ASP A 355 -23.67 8.28 39.16
CA ASP A 355 -24.24 9.64 39.34
C ASP A 355 -23.42 10.72 38.62
N ALA A 356 -22.33 10.37 37.99
CA ALA A 356 -21.42 11.29 37.35
C ALA A 356 -21.44 11.20 35.82
N LEU A 357 -21.69 10.02 35.30
CA LEU A 357 -21.71 9.74 33.86
C LEU A 357 -23.14 9.70 33.33
N ARG A 358 -23.25 9.82 32.01
CA ARG A 358 -24.50 9.57 31.28
C ARG A 358 -25.01 8.16 31.63
N PRO A 359 -26.32 8.00 31.95
CA PRO A 359 -26.85 6.75 32.53
C PRO A 359 -26.70 5.52 31.62
N ASP A 360 -26.76 5.72 30.29
CA ASP A 360 -26.67 4.64 29.33
C ASP A 360 -25.25 4.51 28.74
N PRO A 361 -24.46 3.47 29.13
CA PRO A 361 -23.12 3.26 28.62
C PRO A 361 -23.06 3.03 27.09
N SER A 362 -24.16 2.64 26.44
CA SER A 362 -24.21 2.47 24.99
C SER A 362 -24.09 3.81 24.23
N GLN A 363 -24.29 4.93 24.92
CA GLN A 363 -24.19 6.29 24.36
C GLN A 363 -22.85 6.96 24.67
N TRP A 364 -21.94 6.27 25.38
CA TRP A 364 -20.62 6.81 25.67
C TRP A 364 -19.68 6.71 24.46
N GLY A 365 -18.57 7.39 24.56
CA GLY A 365 -17.49 7.36 23.61
C GLY A 365 -17.18 8.72 23.00
N ASP A 366 -15.95 8.83 22.53
CA ASP A 366 -15.49 10.05 21.86
C ASP A 366 -15.70 9.96 20.35
N GLY A 367 -14.71 9.53 19.59
CA GLY A 367 -14.81 9.33 18.15
C GLY A 367 -15.65 8.11 17.79
N ILE A 368 -15.27 6.92 18.31
CA ILE A 368 -16.03 5.69 18.12
C ILE A 368 -17.23 5.68 19.06
N SER A 369 -18.37 6.11 18.54
CA SER A 369 -19.61 6.24 19.32
C SER A 369 -20.85 6.16 18.41
N VAL A 370 -21.99 5.76 18.98
CA VAL A 370 -23.28 5.79 18.27
C VAL A 370 -23.62 7.20 17.77
N ALA A 371 -23.25 8.23 18.53
CA ALA A 371 -23.48 9.62 18.15
C ALA A 371 -22.70 10.01 16.89
N THR A 372 -21.44 9.57 16.75
CA THR A 372 -20.63 9.80 15.54
C THR A 372 -21.26 9.10 14.33
N ILE A 373 -21.64 7.84 14.45
CA ILE A 373 -22.29 7.10 13.35
C ILE A 373 -23.57 7.81 12.90
N LYS A 374 -24.40 8.28 13.83
CA LYS A 374 -25.61 9.08 13.50
C LYS A 374 -25.27 10.36 12.72
N LYS A 375 -24.20 11.09 13.12
CA LYS A 375 -23.75 12.31 12.40
C LYS A 375 -23.30 12.00 10.97
N LEU A 376 -22.55 10.91 10.77
CA LEU A 376 -22.14 10.45 9.43
C LEU A 376 -23.37 10.17 8.54
N ARG A 377 -24.36 9.45 9.09
CA ARG A 377 -25.59 9.14 8.37
C ARG A 377 -26.44 10.38 8.07
N GLN A 378 -26.58 11.28 9.04
CA GLN A 378 -27.30 12.54 8.88
C GLN A 378 -26.66 13.49 7.86
N ALA A 379 -25.31 13.41 7.70
CA ALA A 379 -24.61 14.13 6.64
C ALA A 379 -24.95 13.60 5.23
N GLY A 380 -25.65 12.47 5.10
CA GLY A 380 -26.04 11.88 3.83
C GLY A 380 -24.95 11.00 3.19
N LEU A 381 -23.97 10.56 3.97
CA LEU A 381 -22.98 9.58 3.52
C LEU A 381 -23.65 8.18 3.57
N GLU A 382 -23.90 7.62 2.42
CA GLU A 382 -24.64 6.34 2.31
C GLU A 382 -23.72 5.11 2.31
N ARG A 383 -22.49 5.27 1.85
CA ARG A 383 -21.49 4.20 1.74
C ARG A 383 -20.17 4.67 2.36
N LEU A 384 -19.69 3.95 3.34
CA LEU A 384 -18.39 4.16 3.96
C LEU A 384 -17.75 2.82 4.29
N TRP A 385 -16.43 2.77 4.16
CA TRP A 385 -15.62 1.84 4.91
C TRP A 385 -15.03 2.59 6.11
N ILE A 386 -15.23 2.06 7.33
CA ILE A 386 -14.76 2.67 8.58
C ILE A 386 -13.76 1.73 9.23
N GLY A 387 -12.49 2.15 9.25
CA GLY A 387 -11.44 1.53 10.03
C GLY A 387 -11.34 2.14 11.42
N LEU A 388 -10.99 1.36 12.42
CA LEU A 388 -10.65 1.89 13.74
C LEU A 388 -9.18 2.29 13.75
N GLY A 389 -8.87 3.52 14.21
CA GLY A 389 -7.54 4.11 14.07
C GLY A 389 -6.41 3.44 14.85
N GLN A 390 -6.73 2.62 15.89
CA GLN A 390 -5.73 2.08 16.82
C GLN A 390 -5.84 0.56 17.06
N GLY A 391 -6.49 -0.19 16.19
CA GLY A 391 -6.69 -1.61 16.40
C GLY A 391 -8.16 -1.95 16.67
N TRP A 392 -8.43 -2.84 17.59
CA TRP A 392 -9.79 -3.36 17.88
C TRP A 392 -10.36 -2.89 19.22
N GLU A 393 -9.61 -2.16 20.05
CA GLU A 393 -10.00 -1.75 21.41
C GLU A 393 -11.25 -0.86 21.41
N GLY A 394 -11.35 0.08 20.47
CA GLY A 394 -12.54 0.93 20.34
C GLY A 394 -13.82 0.15 20.10
N GLY A 395 -13.75 -0.95 19.35
CA GLY A 395 -14.86 -1.87 19.16
C GLY A 395 -15.20 -2.64 20.43
N LEU A 396 -14.20 -3.02 21.24
CA LEU A 396 -14.43 -3.70 22.52
C LEU A 396 -15.09 -2.80 23.56
N TRP A 397 -14.76 -1.49 23.57
CA TRP A 397 -15.45 -0.51 24.39
C TRP A 397 -16.86 -0.20 23.90
N HIS A 398 -17.07 -0.15 22.57
CA HIS A 398 -18.29 0.36 21.93
C HIS A 398 -18.89 -0.57 20.89
N PRO A 399 -19.22 -1.83 21.24
CA PRO A 399 -19.81 -2.77 20.27
C PRO A 399 -21.12 -2.25 19.65
N GLU A 400 -21.87 -1.42 20.38
CA GLU A 400 -23.11 -0.78 19.89
C GLU A 400 -22.83 0.26 18.79
N ALA A 401 -21.68 0.95 18.85
CA ALA A 401 -21.29 1.89 17.79
C ALA A 401 -20.91 1.12 16.51
N ILE A 402 -20.21 -0.01 16.66
CA ILE A 402 -19.90 -0.90 15.52
C ILE A 402 -21.21 -1.41 14.89
N LYS A 403 -22.14 -1.94 15.75
CA LYS A 403 -23.45 -2.38 15.28
C LYS A 403 -24.21 -1.27 14.56
N ALA A 404 -24.23 -0.05 15.10
CA ALA A 404 -24.89 1.08 14.48
C ALA A 404 -24.29 1.43 13.10
N GLY A 405 -22.97 1.29 12.92
CA GLY A 405 -22.29 1.45 11.62
C GLY A 405 -22.72 0.38 10.62
N VAL A 406 -22.75 -0.87 11.03
CA VAL A 406 -23.20 -2.01 10.20
C VAL A 406 -24.67 -1.86 9.81
N ASP A 407 -25.55 -1.50 10.77
CA ASP A 407 -26.97 -1.25 10.55
C ASP A 407 -27.22 -0.03 9.62
N ALA A 408 -26.30 0.93 9.60
CA ALA A 408 -26.34 2.07 8.68
C ALA A 408 -25.90 1.72 7.26
N GLY A 409 -25.46 0.47 7.00
CA GLY A 409 -25.01 0.01 5.70
C GLY A 409 -23.52 0.21 5.44
N TYR A 410 -22.74 0.54 6.46
CA TYR A 410 -21.30 0.73 6.37
C TYR A 410 -20.52 -0.57 6.54
N LEU A 411 -19.31 -0.62 6.00
CA LEU A 411 -18.30 -1.60 6.39
C LEU A 411 -17.52 -1.04 7.59
N VAL A 412 -17.42 -1.83 8.65
CA VAL A 412 -16.67 -1.44 9.85
C VAL A 412 -15.70 -2.55 10.22
N GLY A 413 -14.42 -2.23 10.26
CA GLY A 413 -13.36 -3.21 10.56
C GLY A 413 -12.27 -2.65 11.46
N PRO A 414 -11.61 -3.51 12.26
CA PRO A 414 -10.44 -3.13 13.02
C PRO A 414 -9.19 -3.17 12.13
N TYR A 415 -8.11 -2.54 12.60
CA TYR A 415 -6.75 -2.80 12.18
C TYR A 415 -6.20 -3.97 13.01
N ASP A 416 -5.49 -4.90 12.38
CA ASP A 416 -4.90 -6.07 13.06
C ASP A 416 -3.57 -6.45 12.40
N SER A 417 -2.57 -6.85 13.20
CA SER A 417 -1.21 -7.14 12.75
C SER A 417 -0.77 -8.54 13.13
N TYR A 418 -0.08 -9.21 12.22
CA TYR A 418 0.53 -10.53 12.44
C TYR A 418 1.91 -10.68 11.79
N GLU A 419 2.33 -9.72 11.00
CA GLU A 419 3.61 -9.75 10.27
C GLU A 419 4.82 -9.55 11.19
N THR A 420 4.62 -8.88 12.34
CA THR A 420 5.63 -8.68 13.39
C THR A 420 5.12 -9.22 14.72
N ALA A 421 5.93 -10.00 15.42
CA ALA A 421 5.69 -10.44 16.78
C ALA A 421 6.61 -9.67 17.75
N LEU A 422 6.00 -8.97 18.73
CA LEU A 422 6.73 -8.24 19.77
C LEU A 422 7.01 -9.13 20.98
N GLN A 423 8.15 -8.89 21.63
CA GLN A 423 8.44 -9.47 22.93
C GLN A 423 7.52 -8.86 23.99
N LYS A 424 7.19 -9.65 25.01
CA LYS A 424 6.42 -9.17 26.16
C LYS A 424 7.03 -7.92 26.76
N GLY A 425 6.22 -6.86 26.87
CA GLY A 425 6.61 -5.59 27.48
C GLY A 425 7.18 -4.54 26.50
N ASP A 426 7.52 -4.96 25.28
CA ASP A 426 7.94 -4.01 24.23
C ASP A 426 6.73 -3.30 23.63
N ASN A 427 6.87 -2.01 23.33
CA ASN A 427 5.88 -1.18 22.67
C ASN A 427 4.41 -1.51 23.05
N PRO A 428 3.96 -1.23 24.28
CA PRO A 428 2.63 -1.62 24.78
C PRO A 428 1.47 -0.95 24.02
N SER A 429 1.75 0.11 23.25
CA SER A 429 0.77 0.79 22.40
C SER A 429 0.45 0.02 21.12
N TRP A 430 1.34 -0.85 20.65
CA TRP A 430 1.09 -1.70 19.48
C TRP A 430 0.51 -3.06 19.90
N ALA A 431 -0.70 -3.03 20.45
CA ALA A 431 -1.34 -4.20 21.04
C ALA A 431 -1.51 -5.36 20.05
N THR A 432 -1.79 -5.06 18.77
CA THR A 432 -2.04 -6.08 17.74
C THR A 432 -0.80 -6.93 17.42
N ALA A 433 0.41 -6.42 17.60
CA ALA A 433 1.66 -7.16 17.38
C ALA A 433 2.09 -8.05 18.58
N HIS A 434 1.37 -8.02 19.70
CA HIS A 434 1.60 -8.94 20.82
C HIS A 434 0.97 -10.31 20.54
N LEU A 435 1.73 -11.18 19.88
CA LEU A 435 1.28 -12.51 19.43
C LEU A 435 1.58 -13.62 20.43
N GLY A 436 2.30 -13.31 21.52
CA GLY A 436 2.73 -14.26 22.53
C GLY A 436 4.11 -14.87 22.28
N ASP A 437 4.70 -15.45 23.34
CA ASP A 437 6.09 -15.91 23.31
C ASP A 437 6.34 -17.03 22.29
N ALA A 438 5.34 -17.88 22.03
CA ALA A 438 5.46 -18.95 21.04
C ALA A 438 5.60 -18.37 19.63
N ALA A 439 4.71 -17.45 19.23
CA ALA A 439 4.81 -16.79 17.91
C ALA A 439 6.12 -16.00 17.78
N TYR A 440 6.52 -15.29 18.84
CA TYR A 440 7.75 -14.51 18.85
C TYR A 440 9.01 -15.35 18.59
N ARG A 441 9.10 -16.59 19.12
CA ARG A 441 10.27 -17.47 18.97
C ARG A 441 10.15 -18.43 17.79
N ASP A 442 8.99 -19.05 17.64
CA ASP A 442 8.85 -20.24 16.79
C ASP A 442 8.38 -19.88 15.39
N CYS A 443 7.63 -18.76 15.25
CA CYS A 443 7.17 -18.26 13.94
C CYS A 443 8.10 -17.21 13.34
N ALA A 444 9.16 -16.79 14.02
CA ALA A 444 10.08 -15.78 13.51
C ALA A 444 10.77 -16.21 12.21
N ILE A 445 10.89 -15.28 11.27
CA ILE A 445 11.69 -15.43 10.05
C ILE A 445 13.14 -15.63 10.45
N ARG A 446 13.74 -16.71 9.98
CA ARG A 446 15.15 -17.04 10.20
C ARG A 446 15.95 -16.85 8.91
N GLN A 447 16.99 -16.06 8.97
CA GLN A 447 17.89 -15.81 7.86
C GLN A 447 18.83 -17.02 7.62
N LYS A 448 19.52 -17.02 6.48
CA LYS A 448 20.42 -18.12 6.08
C LYS A 448 21.55 -18.37 7.10
N ASP A 449 22.05 -17.32 7.74
CA ASP A 449 23.08 -17.38 8.80
C ASP A 449 22.54 -17.85 10.16
N GLY A 450 21.24 -18.12 10.26
CA GLY A 450 20.57 -18.56 11.47
C GLY A 450 20.05 -17.43 12.38
N SER A 451 20.35 -16.16 12.09
CA SER A 451 19.82 -15.01 12.82
C SER A 451 18.32 -14.85 12.59
N LEU A 452 17.62 -14.21 13.54
CA LEU A 452 16.22 -13.85 13.38
C LEU A 452 16.09 -12.50 12.69
N LYS A 453 15.18 -12.39 11.75
CA LYS A 453 14.93 -11.14 11.03
C LYS A 453 14.18 -10.18 11.95
N ALA A 454 14.80 -9.02 12.23
CA ALA A 454 14.16 -7.95 13.00
C ALA A 454 12.85 -7.52 12.33
N GLY A 455 11.81 -7.29 13.13
CA GLY A 455 10.51 -6.82 12.67
C GLY A 455 10.49 -5.34 12.31
N PHE A 456 9.29 -4.80 12.14
CA PHE A 456 9.09 -3.41 11.72
C PHE A 456 9.80 -2.42 12.67
N GLN A 457 10.53 -1.47 12.10
CA GLN A 457 11.36 -0.48 12.82
C GLN A 457 12.34 -1.10 13.85
N GLN A 458 12.89 -2.26 13.53
CA GLN A 458 13.81 -3.01 14.38
C GLN A 458 13.19 -3.50 15.71
N SER A 459 11.84 -3.54 15.78
CA SER A 459 11.10 -4.05 16.94
C SER A 459 10.62 -5.47 16.71
N GLY A 460 10.83 -6.36 17.66
CA GLY A 460 10.39 -7.75 17.56
C GLY A 460 10.99 -8.51 16.38
N HIS A 461 10.23 -9.48 15.85
CA HIS A 461 10.64 -10.29 14.71
C HIS A 461 9.52 -10.41 13.68
N TYR A 462 9.86 -10.36 12.39
CA TYR A 462 8.94 -10.75 11.32
C TYR A 462 8.57 -12.22 11.45
N THR A 463 7.34 -12.57 11.07
CA THR A 463 6.76 -13.91 11.25
C THR A 463 6.46 -14.59 9.92
N GLN A 464 6.41 -15.93 9.93
CA GLN A 464 5.92 -16.72 8.81
C GLN A 464 4.39 -16.75 8.79
N PRO A 465 3.72 -16.41 7.66
CA PRO A 465 2.26 -16.28 7.59
C PRO A 465 1.49 -17.53 7.98
N ASP A 466 1.93 -18.70 7.53
CA ASP A 466 1.26 -19.96 7.83
C ASP A 466 1.54 -20.46 9.26
N CYS A 467 2.65 -20.05 9.88
CA CYS A 467 2.92 -20.36 11.28
C CYS A 467 1.99 -19.59 12.23
N VAL A 468 1.74 -18.30 11.95
CA VAL A 468 0.84 -17.45 12.77
C VAL A 468 -0.64 -17.63 12.44
N ARG A 469 -1.00 -18.28 11.35
CA ARG A 469 -2.39 -18.48 10.89
C ARG A 469 -3.32 -19.04 11.97
N PRO A 470 -3.01 -20.10 12.71
CA PRO A 470 -3.90 -20.63 13.74
C PRO A 470 -4.19 -19.62 14.85
N LEU A 471 -3.20 -18.79 15.21
CA LEU A 471 -3.35 -17.72 16.17
C LEU A 471 -4.24 -16.61 15.62
N MET A 472 -4.02 -16.18 14.38
CA MET A 472 -4.84 -15.21 13.67
C MET A 472 -6.32 -15.64 13.64
N GLN A 473 -6.58 -16.88 13.24
CA GLN A 473 -7.92 -17.44 13.16
C GLN A 473 -8.63 -17.43 14.52
N LYS A 474 -7.94 -17.87 15.56
CA LYS A 474 -8.47 -17.87 16.94
C LYS A 474 -8.76 -16.45 17.44
N ARG A 475 -7.86 -15.49 17.18
CA ARG A 475 -8.02 -14.09 17.58
C ARG A 475 -9.21 -13.44 16.88
N ILE A 476 -9.32 -13.56 15.56
CA ILE A 476 -10.41 -12.97 14.78
C ILE A 476 -11.76 -13.53 15.24
N GLN A 477 -11.87 -14.84 15.41
CA GLN A 477 -13.11 -15.48 15.89
C GLN A 477 -13.52 -15.00 17.30
N ALA A 478 -12.56 -14.82 18.21
CA ALA A 478 -12.84 -14.31 19.55
C ALA A 478 -13.33 -12.85 19.52
N LEU A 479 -12.72 -12.01 18.68
CA LEU A 479 -13.15 -10.62 18.49
C LEU A 479 -14.54 -10.54 17.87
N LEU A 480 -14.84 -11.32 16.85
CA LEU A 480 -16.16 -11.37 16.19
C LEU A 480 -17.26 -11.87 17.13
N SER A 481 -16.91 -12.72 18.12
CA SER A 481 -17.86 -13.17 19.15
C SER A 481 -18.27 -12.04 20.12
N ALA A 482 -17.44 -11.00 20.25
CA ALA A 482 -17.66 -9.87 21.15
C ALA A 482 -18.14 -8.61 20.45
N VAL A 483 -17.73 -8.40 19.19
CA VAL A 483 -17.95 -7.16 18.41
C VAL A 483 -18.43 -7.53 17.00
N PRO A 484 -19.55 -6.96 16.53
CA PRO A 484 -20.14 -7.31 15.23
C PRO A 484 -19.45 -6.59 14.05
N PHE A 485 -18.11 -6.74 13.91
CA PHE A 485 -17.39 -6.27 12.73
C PHE A 485 -17.88 -6.99 11.47
N ASN A 486 -17.99 -6.27 10.36
CA ASN A 486 -18.36 -6.83 9.06
C ASN A 486 -17.29 -6.54 7.97
N SER A 487 -16.10 -6.16 8.35
CA SER A 487 -14.90 -6.04 7.52
C SER A 487 -13.65 -6.28 8.37
N TRP A 488 -12.52 -6.48 7.75
CA TRP A 488 -11.23 -6.65 8.43
C TRP A 488 -10.10 -5.99 7.67
N PHE A 489 -9.07 -5.50 8.38
CA PHE A 489 -7.87 -4.95 7.78
C PHE A 489 -6.64 -5.61 8.40
N LEU A 490 -5.84 -6.30 7.56
CA LEU A 490 -4.58 -6.92 7.95
C LEU A 490 -3.41 -6.03 7.52
N ASP A 491 -2.60 -5.66 8.50
CA ASP A 491 -1.42 -4.85 8.29
C ASP A 491 -0.38 -5.57 7.43
N ALA A 492 0.24 -4.88 6.48
CA ALA A 492 1.35 -5.29 5.64
C ALA A 492 1.18 -6.58 4.79
N TYR A 493 0.01 -7.23 4.77
CA TYR A 493 -0.20 -8.50 4.06
C TYR A 493 -0.23 -8.36 2.54
N ALA A 494 -0.55 -7.18 2.02
CA ALA A 494 -0.61 -6.91 0.58
C ALA A 494 0.43 -5.90 0.08
N THR A 495 1.50 -5.68 0.81
CA THR A 495 2.58 -4.74 0.43
C THR A 495 3.60 -5.32 -0.56
N GLY A 496 3.54 -6.62 -0.83
CA GLY A 496 4.60 -7.32 -1.59
C GLY A 496 5.85 -7.62 -0.75
N MET A 497 5.82 -7.34 0.56
CA MET A 497 6.89 -7.73 1.49
C MET A 497 6.91 -9.25 1.65
N VAL A 498 7.98 -9.88 1.21
CA VAL A 498 8.16 -11.34 1.22
C VAL A 498 9.57 -11.72 1.64
N PHE A 499 9.71 -12.86 2.31
CA PHE A 499 10.98 -13.33 2.83
C PHE A 499 11.22 -14.80 2.58
N ASP A 500 12.48 -15.15 2.29
CA ASP A 500 12.99 -16.50 2.50
C ASP A 500 13.14 -16.74 4.01
N SER A 501 12.82 -17.94 4.47
CA SER A 501 13.01 -18.32 5.86
C SER A 501 13.59 -19.73 6.00
N TYR A 502 14.62 -19.88 6.84
CA TYR A 502 15.46 -21.08 6.99
C TYR A 502 15.32 -21.79 8.36
N PRO A 503 14.15 -21.88 9.01
CA PRO A 503 14.05 -22.59 10.27
C PRO A 503 14.25 -24.10 10.07
N PRO A 504 14.73 -24.83 11.09
CA PRO A 504 14.97 -26.27 10.96
C PRO A 504 13.71 -27.08 10.62
N ALA A 505 12.54 -26.64 11.11
CA ALA A 505 11.29 -27.40 10.96
C ALA A 505 10.64 -27.22 9.59
N LYS A 506 10.59 -25.99 9.07
CA LYS A 506 9.93 -25.66 7.79
C LYS A 506 10.61 -24.47 7.12
N LYS A 507 11.32 -24.74 6.05
CA LYS A 507 11.86 -23.69 5.17
C LYS A 507 10.78 -23.20 4.24
N ILE A 508 10.74 -21.90 3.95
CA ILE A 508 9.81 -21.30 2.99
C ILE A 508 10.54 -20.32 2.07
N THR A 509 10.13 -20.29 0.81
CA THR A 509 10.60 -19.32 -0.19
C THR A 509 9.78 -18.04 -0.14
N GLN A 510 10.25 -16.95 -0.79
CA GLN A 510 9.48 -15.73 -0.97
C GLN A 510 8.12 -15.99 -1.62
N GLN A 511 8.05 -16.87 -2.62
CA GLN A 511 6.79 -17.24 -3.26
C GLN A 511 5.83 -17.94 -2.29
N GLN A 512 6.33 -18.83 -1.44
CA GLN A 512 5.52 -19.48 -0.42
C GLN A 512 5.07 -18.51 0.68
N TYR A 513 5.89 -17.51 0.99
CA TYR A 513 5.51 -16.43 1.91
C TYR A 513 4.34 -15.62 1.36
N ALA A 514 4.42 -15.18 0.08
CA ALA A 514 3.32 -14.48 -0.60
C ALA A 514 2.04 -15.31 -0.61
N ALA A 515 2.13 -16.59 -0.98
CA ALA A 515 0.99 -17.51 -0.97
C ALA A 515 0.37 -17.67 0.44
N GLY A 516 1.21 -17.68 1.48
CA GLY A 516 0.75 -17.72 2.87
C GLY A 516 -0.05 -16.47 3.27
N ASN A 517 0.39 -15.29 2.84
CA ASN A 517 -0.35 -14.03 3.03
C ASN A 517 -1.70 -14.06 2.30
N GLU A 518 -1.69 -14.47 1.02
CA GLU A 518 -2.92 -14.60 0.23
C GLU A 518 -3.92 -15.57 0.87
N GLU A 519 -3.45 -16.72 1.34
CA GLU A 519 -4.30 -17.73 2.01
C GLU A 519 -4.89 -17.20 3.31
N ASN A 520 -4.13 -16.43 4.09
CA ASN A 520 -4.63 -15.80 5.30
C ASN A 520 -5.74 -14.76 4.99
N MET A 521 -5.53 -13.93 3.98
CA MET A 521 -6.54 -12.95 3.53
C MET A 521 -7.79 -13.64 2.97
N ARG A 522 -7.63 -14.68 2.12
CA ARG A 522 -8.75 -15.47 1.60
C ARG A 522 -9.54 -16.18 2.69
N TRP A 523 -8.88 -16.65 3.74
CA TRP A 523 -9.59 -17.24 4.87
C TRP A 523 -10.55 -16.23 5.53
N VAL A 524 -10.12 -14.99 5.71
CA VAL A 524 -11.01 -13.93 6.24
C VAL A 524 -12.15 -13.62 5.25
N GLY A 525 -11.84 -13.43 3.98
CA GLY A 525 -12.84 -13.13 2.94
C GLY A 525 -13.84 -14.25 2.72
N GLU A 526 -13.36 -15.41 2.35
CA GLU A 526 -14.21 -16.50 1.87
C GLU A 526 -14.83 -17.35 3.00
N LYS A 527 -14.11 -17.54 4.12
CA LYS A 527 -14.62 -18.39 5.23
C LYS A 527 -15.41 -17.61 6.26
N LEU A 528 -15.08 -16.35 6.50
CA LEU A 528 -15.81 -15.50 7.43
C LEU A 528 -16.80 -14.55 6.74
N GLY A 529 -16.73 -14.41 5.41
CA GLY A 529 -17.58 -13.51 4.65
C GLY A 529 -17.29 -12.03 4.88
N LEU A 530 -16.06 -11.69 5.34
CA LEU A 530 -15.66 -10.32 5.68
C LEU A 530 -14.84 -9.71 4.55
N PRO A 531 -15.23 -8.58 3.96
CA PRO A 531 -14.36 -7.82 3.07
C PRO A 531 -13.02 -7.55 3.74
N ILE A 532 -11.96 -8.09 3.14
CA ILE A 532 -10.59 -8.02 3.66
C ILE A 532 -9.79 -6.93 2.96
N GLY A 533 -9.16 -6.08 3.76
CA GLY A 533 -8.24 -5.03 3.32
C GLY A 533 -6.84 -5.21 3.85
N SER A 534 -5.87 -4.53 3.21
CA SER A 534 -4.49 -4.43 3.64
C SER A 534 -3.84 -3.15 3.11
N GLU A 535 -2.55 -2.99 3.34
CA GLU A 535 -1.77 -1.89 2.78
C GLU A 535 -1.40 -2.15 1.31
N ASP A 536 -1.22 -1.09 0.55
CA ASP A 536 -0.77 -0.98 -0.84
C ASP A 536 -1.64 -1.74 -1.86
N GLY A 537 -1.74 -3.05 -1.78
CA GLY A 537 -2.38 -3.90 -2.79
C GLY A 537 -1.42 -4.33 -3.91
N ASN A 538 -0.14 -4.46 -3.61
CA ASN A 538 0.93 -4.83 -4.53
C ASN A 538 0.59 -6.08 -5.36
N ALA A 539 0.99 -6.10 -6.63
CA ALA A 539 0.71 -7.18 -7.58
C ALA A 539 1.11 -8.58 -7.08
N THR A 540 2.15 -8.66 -6.24
CA THR A 540 2.66 -9.93 -5.69
C THR A 540 1.63 -10.64 -4.80
N THR A 541 0.71 -9.90 -4.16
CA THR A 541 -0.27 -10.41 -3.19
C THR A 541 -1.71 -9.94 -3.47
N ALA A 542 -1.97 -9.35 -4.65
CA ALA A 542 -3.27 -8.76 -5.01
C ALA A 542 -4.44 -9.76 -5.06
N LEU A 543 -4.19 -11.06 -5.25
CA LEU A 543 -5.25 -12.07 -5.32
C LEU A 543 -6.02 -12.22 -4.01
N GLY A 544 -5.35 -12.11 -2.87
CA GLY A 544 -5.96 -12.31 -1.55
C GLY A 544 -6.78 -11.15 -1.05
N VAL A 545 -6.66 -9.93 -1.61
CA VAL A 545 -7.21 -8.70 -1.06
C VAL A 545 -8.40 -8.18 -1.87
N LEU A 546 -9.39 -7.59 -1.18
CA LEU A 546 -10.55 -6.93 -1.80
C LEU A 546 -10.34 -5.43 -1.94
N PHE A 547 -9.74 -4.81 -0.92
CA PHE A 547 -9.38 -3.40 -0.94
C PHE A 547 -8.03 -3.16 -0.29
N ALA A 548 -7.37 -2.06 -0.64
CA ALA A 548 -6.07 -1.73 -0.07
C ALA A 548 -5.89 -0.21 0.10
N HIS A 549 -5.02 0.19 1.01
CA HIS A 549 -4.76 1.59 1.31
C HIS A 549 -3.29 1.94 1.09
N GLY A 550 -3.03 3.10 0.47
CA GLY A 550 -1.68 3.67 0.38
C GLY A 550 -1.00 3.51 -0.96
N MET A 551 -1.69 3.11 -2.02
CA MET A 551 -1.06 2.85 -3.32
C MET A 551 -0.20 4.02 -3.84
N GLN A 552 -0.54 5.28 -3.54
CA GLN A 552 0.20 6.45 -4.03
C GLN A 552 1.18 7.03 -3.00
N THR A 553 0.84 7.04 -1.73
CA THR A 553 1.64 7.73 -0.69
C THR A 553 1.87 6.88 0.56
N PRO A 554 2.32 5.63 0.45
CA PRO A 554 2.42 4.76 1.63
C PRO A 554 3.40 5.33 2.66
N VAL A 555 4.56 5.78 2.22
CA VAL A 555 5.69 6.14 3.09
C VAL A 555 6.42 7.42 2.66
N ILE A 556 5.74 8.31 1.94
CA ILE A 556 6.33 9.58 1.52
C ILE A 556 6.90 10.37 2.71
N GLY A 557 8.14 10.79 2.62
CA GLY A 557 8.83 11.51 3.69
C GLY A 557 9.49 10.62 4.75
N TRP A 558 9.35 9.30 4.71
CA TRP A 558 10.12 8.41 5.58
C TRP A 558 11.63 8.57 5.30
N GLY A 559 12.42 8.71 6.37
CA GLY A 559 13.84 9.05 6.28
C GLY A 559 14.13 10.52 5.95
N ASP A 560 13.12 11.36 5.77
CA ASP A 560 13.28 12.79 5.61
C ASP A 560 13.25 13.49 6.99
N ARG A 561 14.36 14.07 7.39
CA ARG A 561 14.54 14.67 8.72
C ARG A 561 13.54 15.79 8.99
N ASP A 562 13.31 16.67 8.01
CA ASP A 562 12.42 17.82 8.17
C ASP A 562 10.95 17.40 8.31
N MET A 563 10.57 16.29 7.68
CA MET A 563 9.21 15.78 7.73
C MET A 563 8.95 14.93 8.98
N GLN A 564 9.95 14.20 9.48
CA GLN A 564 9.75 13.25 10.58
C GLN A 564 10.27 13.71 11.94
N HIS A 565 11.37 14.46 11.99
CA HIS A 565 12.09 14.72 13.24
C HIS A 565 12.18 16.19 13.62
N ASP A 566 12.28 17.11 12.66
CA ASP A 566 12.38 18.53 12.95
C ASP A 566 11.00 19.15 13.21
N LYS A 567 10.63 19.24 14.50
CA LYS A 567 9.34 19.80 14.95
C LYS A 567 9.17 21.29 14.60
N THR A 568 10.25 22.00 14.22
CA THR A 568 10.20 23.41 13.81
C THR A 568 9.99 23.58 12.31
N SER A 569 10.18 22.53 11.53
CA SER A 569 9.97 22.53 10.08
C SER A 569 8.50 22.74 9.73
N PRO A 570 8.19 23.56 8.70
CA PRO A 570 6.83 23.68 8.17
C PRO A 570 6.33 22.37 7.55
N TYR A 571 7.23 21.47 7.19
CA TYR A 571 6.95 20.16 6.60
C TYR A 571 6.78 19.04 7.64
N PHE A 572 6.98 19.34 8.94
CA PHE A 572 6.86 18.33 9.99
C PHE A 572 5.47 17.70 10.02
N LEU A 573 5.40 16.39 9.75
CA LEU A 573 4.14 15.65 9.59
C LEU A 573 3.29 15.59 10.86
N GLY A 574 3.91 15.78 12.04
CA GLY A 574 3.22 15.77 13.31
C GLY A 574 3.64 14.61 14.22
N ARG A 575 3.16 14.65 15.45
CA ARG A 575 3.41 13.63 16.48
C ARG A 575 2.30 12.57 16.46
N TRP A 576 2.58 11.40 16.98
CA TRP A 576 1.58 10.36 17.30
C TRP A 576 0.73 10.69 18.52
N TYR A 577 0.56 11.96 18.81
CA TYR A 577 -0.13 12.52 19.95
C TYR A 577 -0.95 13.74 19.53
N PRO A 578 -2.12 13.98 20.15
CA PRO A 578 -2.82 13.16 21.14
C PRO A 578 -3.45 11.90 20.53
N GLU A 579 -3.62 10.83 21.32
CA GLU A 579 -4.07 9.51 20.82
C GLU A 579 -5.45 9.56 20.15
N GLU A 580 -6.36 10.38 20.67
CA GLU A 580 -7.71 10.57 20.11
C GLU A 580 -7.71 11.34 18.77
N ARG A 581 -6.60 12.03 18.43
CA ARG A 581 -6.43 12.79 17.19
C ARG A 581 -4.94 13.03 16.90
N PRO A 582 -4.17 12.03 16.53
CA PRO A 582 -2.73 12.18 16.33
C PRO A 582 -2.39 13.20 15.24
N GLU A 583 -1.45 14.12 15.54
CA GLU A 583 -1.02 15.14 14.57
C GLU A 583 -0.54 14.53 13.26
N THR A 584 0.11 13.38 13.32
CA THR A 584 0.57 12.63 12.14
C THR A 584 -0.54 12.43 11.10
N PHE A 585 -1.77 12.22 11.53
CA PHE A 585 -2.92 12.02 10.64
C PHE A 585 -3.72 13.31 10.38
N PHE A 586 -3.75 14.24 11.34
CA PHE A 586 -4.68 15.39 11.29
C PHE A 586 -4.03 16.74 11.01
N LYS A 587 -2.73 16.91 11.30
CA LYS A 587 -2.04 18.18 11.05
C LYS A 587 -1.86 18.38 9.55
N GLU A 588 -2.44 19.46 9.02
CA GLU A 588 -2.29 19.85 7.62
C GLU A 588 -0.95 20.53 7.40
N VAL A 589 -0.16 20.02 6.46
CA VAL A 589 1.18 20.51 6.15
C VAL A 589 1.38 20.64 4.63
N PRO A 590 2.27 21.50 4.15
CA PRO A 590 2.71 21.44 2.76
C PRO A 590 3.62 20.23 2.55
N VAL A 591 3.67 19.69 1.35
CA VAL A 591 4.68 18.72 0.93
C VAL A 591 5.87 19.48 0.31
N LYS A 592 7.08 18.93 0.42
CA LYS A 592 8.28 19.49 -0.23
C LYS A 592 8.17 19.40 -1.74
N GLN A 593 8.76 20.37 -2.45
CA GLN A 593 8.71 20.46 -3.91
C GLN A 593 9.18 19.17 -4.63
N VAL A 594 10.22 18.51 -4.11
CA VAL A 594 10.69 17.24 -4.68
C VAL A 594 9.58 16.17 -4.65
N TYR A 595 8.89 16.02 -3.54
CA TYR A 595 7.80 15.03 -3.42
C TYR A 595 6.54 15.49 -4.18
N GLU A 596 6.29 16.81 -4.27
CA GLU A 596 5.25 17.38 -5.14
C GLU A 596 5.49 16.95 -6.58
N SER A 597 6.71 17.16 -7.11
CA SER A 597 7.07 16.80 -8.48
C SER A 597 7.02 15.30 -8.77
N ILE A 598 7.43 14.46 -7.79
CA ILE A 598 7.49 13.01 -7.99
C ILE A 598 6.11 12.34 -7.83
N HIS A 599 5.32 12.73 -6.81
CA HIS A 599 4.11 12.00 -6.43
C HIS A 599 2.80 12.67 -6.85
N PHE A 600 2.82 13.98 -7.15
CA PHE A 600 1.58 14.74 -7.36
C PHE A 600 1.54 15.53 -8.67
N ASP A 601 2.65 15.65 -9.42
CA ASP A 601 2.62 16.33 -10.71
C ASP A 601 1.82 15.50 -11.74
N PRO A 602 0.65 15.98 -12.19
CA PRO A 602 -0.17 15.23 -13.13
C PRO A 602 0.52 14.92 -14.46
N ARG A 603 1.50 15.72 -14.87
CA ARG A 603 2.24 15.55 -16.14
C ARG A 603 3.06 14.27 -16.18
N THR A 604 3.41 13.75 -15.01
CA THR A 604 4.25 12.55 -14.84
C THR A 604 3.53 11.39 -14.16
N ARG A 605 2.28 11.55 -13.72
CA ARG A 605 1.51 10.43 -13.12
C ARG A 605 0.83 9.59 -14.20
N LEU A 606 0.83 8.29 -14.02
CA LEU A 606 0.17 7.29 -14.88
C LEU A 606 -0.64 6.32 -14.02
N PRO A 607 -1.83 5.87 -14.48
CA PRO A 607 -2.63 4.85 -13.81
C PRO A 607 -2.14 3.42 -14.14
N LEU A 608 -0.86 3.12 -13.92
CA LEU A 608 -0.30 1.80 -14.28
C LEU A 608 -0.93 0.69 -13.47
N TYR A 609 -1.07 0.92 -12.15
CA TYR A 609 -1.70 -0.05 -11.26
C TYR A 609 -3.18 -0.25 -11.64
N GLN A 610 -3.92 0.83 -11.89
CA GLN A 610 -5.33 0.74 -12.29
C GLN A 610 -5.50 0.06 -13.67
N ALA A 611 -4.58 0.25 -14.60
CA ALA A 611 -4.60 -0.47 -15.88
C ALA A 611 -4.51 -1.99 -15.70
N VAL A 612 -3.89 -2.45 -14.61
CA VAL A 612 -3.83 -3.88 -14.26
C VAL A 612 -5.02 -4.27 -13.39
N PHE A 613 -5.25 -3.58 -12.27
CA PHE A 613 -6.10 -4.05 -11.18
C PHE A 613 -7.43 -3.30 -10.99
N HIS A 614 -7.74 -2.25 -11.76
CA HIS A 614 -9.09 -1.68 -11.73
C HIS A 614 -10.11 -2.75 -12.15
N GLY A 615 -11.13 -2.95 -11.34
CA GLY A 615 -12.07 -4.07 -11.49
C GLY A 615 -11.62 -5.39 -10.84
N SER A 616 -10.53 -5.36 -10.04
CA SER A 616 -10.05 -6.49 -9.23
C SER A 616 -9.83 -6.11 -7.77
N VAL A 617 -9.14 -4.99 -7.51
CA VAL A 617 -8.83 -4.47 -6.17
C VAL A 617 -9.26 -3.02 -6.06
N VAL A 618 -9.97 -2.67 -5.00
CA VAL A 618 -10.32 -1.28 -4.67
C VAL A 618 -9.19 -0.67 -3.87
N THR A 619 -8.42 0.27 -4.45
CA THR A 619 -7.29 0.90 -3.75
C THR A 619 -7.56 2.37 -3.45
N THR A 620 -7.18 2.83 -2.26
CA THR A 620 -7.03 4.27 -1.99
C THR A 620 -5.60 4.71 -2.28
N HIS A 621 -5.40 5.96 -2.68
CA HIS A 621 -4.06 6.53 -2.85
C HIS A 621 -3.34 6.76 -1.52
N HIS A 622 -4.09 7.03 -0.46
CA HIS A 622 -3.55 7.36 0.86
C HIS A 622 -3.85 6.27 1.89
N TRP A 623 -3.05 6.26 2.95
CA TRP A 623 -3.27 5.49 4.18
C TRP A 623 -2.83 6.30 5.41
N LEU A 624 -1.51 6.51 5.60
CA LEU A 624 -0.97 7.34 6.68
C LEU A 624 -1.40 8.81 6.53
N PHE A 625 -1.45 9.29 5.30
CA PHE A 625 -2.01 10.60 4.98
C PHE A 625 -3.47 10.44 4.56
N ASP A 626 -4.25 11.48 4.69
CA ASP A 626 -5.57 11.54 4.11
C ASP A 626 -5.65 12.60 2.99
N ASN A 627 -6.77 12.66 2.30
CA ASN A 627 -6.99 13.61 1.21
C ASN A 627 -6.82 15.09 1.62
N LEU A 628 -6.81 15.38 2.93
CA LEU A 628 -6.72 16.75 3.45
C LEU A 628 -5.36 17.10 4.04
N LYS A 629 -4.46 16.11 4.18
CA LYS A 629 -3.16 16.25 4.86
C LYS A 629 -2.21 17.21 4.17
N LEU A 630 -2.03 17.08 2.84
CA LEU A 630 -1.03 17.80 2.07
C LEU A 630 -1.66 18.99 1.35
N LYS A 631 -1.48 20.22 1.90
CA LYS A 631 -2.24 21.41 1.51
C LYS A 631 -2.02 21.87 0.07
N ASN A 632 -0.75 21.88 -0.37
CA ASN A 632 -0.36 22.46 -1.65
C ASN A 632 -0.64 21.56 -2.87
N VAL A 633 -1.04 20.30 -2.66
CA VAL A 633 -1.32 19.33 -3.73
C VAL A 633 -2.74 18.76 -3.69
N ARG A 634 -3.64 19.37 -2.93
CA ARG A 634 -5.02 18.86 -2.77
C ARG A 634 -5.78 18.79 -4.09
N SER A 635 -5.64 19.80 -4.91
CA SER A 635 -6.35 19.88 -6.19
C SER A 635 -5.93 18.77 -7.14
N GLU A 636 -4.62 18.65 -7.32
CA GLU A 636 -4.00 17.63 -8.19
C GLU A 636 -4.33 16.23 -7.69
N ASN A 637 -4.19 16.01 -6.38
CA ASN A 637 -4.49 14.74 -5.74
C ASN A 637 -5.98 14.34 -5.90
N GLU A 638 -6.91 15.25 -5.63
CA GLU A 638 -8.34 15.00 -5.74
C GLU A 638 -8.76 14.71 -7.19
N LEU A 639 -8.24 15.49 -8.16
CA LEU A 639 -8.51 15.25 -9.59
C LEU A 639 -7.93 13.92 -10.08
N THR A 640 -6.72 13.58 -9.64
CA THR A 640 -6.08 12.30 -10.02
C THR A 640 -6.88 11.10 -9.49
N GLN A 641 -7.33 11.15 -8.23
CA GLN A 641 -8.16 10.10 -7.66
C GLN A 641 -9.50 9.95 -8.41
N LEU A 642 -10.15 11.06 -8.71
CA LEU A 642 -11.40 11.05 -9.47
C LEU A 642 -11.19 10.53 -10.90
N LEU A 643 -10.11 10.93 -11.56
CA LEU A 643 -9.76 10.48 -12.92
C LEU A 643 -9.47 8.98 -12.98
N TYR A 644 -8.84 8.43 -11.94
CA TYR A 644 -8.53 7.00 -11.83
C TYR A 644 -9.67 6.20 -11.22
N ASN A 645 -10.73 6.89 -10.77
CA ASN A 645 -11.90 6.30 -10.11
C ASN A 645 -11.54 5.49 -8.85
N VAL A 646 -10.59 5.98 -8.06
CA VAL A 646 -10.18 5.39 -6.79
C VAL A 646 -10.83 6.11 -5.61
N PRO A 647 -11.24 5.40 -4.54
CA PRO A 647 -11.89 6.01 -3.39
C PRO A 647 -10.97 6.95 -2.62
N PRO A 648 -11.52 8.06 -2.09
CA PRO A 648 -10.79 8.93 -1.17
C PRO A 648 -10.63 8.26 0.18
N LEU A 649 -9.60 8.67 0.93
CA LEU A 649 -9.41 8.27 2.32
C LEU A 649 -9.39 9.50 3.23
N TYR A 650 -10.05 9.41 4.39
CA TYR A 650 -10.12 10.46 5.40
C TYR A 650 -9.85 9.94 6.80
N HIS A 651 -9.21 10.77 7.63
CA HIS A 651 -9.13 10.56 9.08
C HIS A 651 -10.17 11.42 9.78
N LEU A 652 -10.98 10.83 10.65
CA LEU A 652 -12.06 11.49 11.36
C LEU A 652 -11.92 11.31 12.87
N SER A 653 -12.24 12.35 13.62
CA SER A 653 -12.41 12.34 15.07
C SER A 653 -13.66 13.16 15.45
N ALA A 654 -14.18 13.01 16.65
CA ALA A 654 -15.42 13.68 17.07
C ALA A 654 -15.40 15.19 16.84
N ASP A 655 -14.26 15.84 17.09
CA ASP A 655 -14.08 17.30 16.98
C ASP A 655 -13.81 17.79 15.54
N THR A 656 -13.45 16.90 14.60
CA THR A 656 -13.19 17.29 13.20
C THR A 656 -14.40 17.11 12.28
N LEU A 657 -15.47 16.45 12.72
CA LEU A 657 -16.63 16.13 11.88
C LEU A 657 -17.29 17.38 11.28
N THR A 658 -17.50 18.44 12.09
CA THR A 658 -18.17 19.66 11.62
C THR A 658 -17.44 20.30 10.45
N GLU A 659 -16.11 20.28 10.45
CA GLU A 659 -15.27 20.86 9.41
C GLU A 659 -15.13 19.93 8.19
N ARG A 660 -14.95 18.62 8.43
CA ARG A 660 -14.60 17.67 7.37
C ARG A 660 -15.81 17.11 6.61
N LEU A 661 -16.96 16.91 7.27
CA LEU A 661 -18.14 16.32 6.63
C LEU A 661 -18.65 17.08 5.40
N PRO A 662 -18.69 18.42 5.34
CA PRO A 662 -19.10 19.13 4.13
C PRO A 662 -18.18 18.87 2.94
N ILE A 663 -16.87 18.71 3.18
CA ILE A 663 -15.88 18.41 2.15
C ILE A 663 -16.10 16.99 1.61
N ILE A 664 -16.23 16.02 2.53
CA ILE A 664 -16.46 14.61 2.18
C ILE A 664 -17.76 14.45 1.40
N LYS A 665 -18.85 15.06 1.87
CA LYS A 665 -20.15 15.00 1.20
C LYS A 665 -20.11 15.53 -0.24
N ARG A 666 -19.40 16.65 -0.45
CA ARG A 666 -19.26 17.22 -1.80
C ARG A 666 -18.53 16.28 -2.73
N HIS A 667 -17.42 15.70 -2.29
CA HIS A 667 -16.67 14.70 -3.05
C HIS A 667 -17.52 13.44 -3.30
N ASP A 668 -18.20 12.92 -2.28
CA ASP A 668 -19.06 11.74 -2.34
C ASP A 668 -20.18 11.88 -3.40
N SER A 669 -20.75 13.07 -3.53
CA SER A 669 -21.84 13.32 -4.47
C SER A 669 -21.45 13.10 -5.94
N PHE A 670 -20.20 13.29 -6.30
CA PHE A 670 -19.68 13.00 -7.64
C PHE A 670 -19.05 11.61 -7.72
N PHE A 671 -18.22 11.25 -6.74
CA PHE A 671 -17.47 10.00 -6.71
C PHE A 671 -18.35 8.77 -6.58
N ARG A 672 -19.25 8.72 -5.59
CA ARG A 672 -20.02 7.53 -5.24
C ARG A 672 -20.80 6.92 -6.41
N PRO A 673 -21.65 7.66 -7.15
CA PRO A 673 -22.41 7.07 -8.26
C PRO A 673 -21.51 6.57 -9.40
N LEU A 674 -20.40 7.23 -9.65
CA LEU A 674 -19.42 6.80 -10.65
C LEU A 674 -18.68 5.54 -10.21
N HIS A 675 -18.19 5.48 -8.98
CA HIS A 675 -17.48 4.32 -8.47
C HIS A 675 -18.42 3.09 -8.33
N GLN A 676 -19.69 3.29 -7.96
CA GLN A 676 -20.67 2.20 -7.99
C GLN A 676 -20.82 1.58 -9.39
N ARG A 677 -20.69 2.37 -10.44
CA ARG A 677 -20.75 1.91 -11.82
C ARG A 677 -19.43 1.29 -12.29
N LEU A 678 -18.31 1.92 -11.96
CA LEU A 678 -17.01 1.66 -12.59
C LEU A 678 -16.11 0.71 -11.80
N ALA A 679 -16.26 0.59 -10.49
CA ALA A 679 -15.34 -0.17 -9.65
C ALA A 679 -15.15 -1.65 -10.08
N THR A 680 -16.14 -2.23 -10.74
CA THR A 680 -16.07 -3.61 -11.27
C THR A 680 -15.69 -3.66 -12.75
N GLN A 681 -15.38 -2.53 -13.39
CA GLN A 681 -15.00 -2.42 -14.80
C GLN A 681 -13.48 -2.34 -14.94
N MET A 682 -12.94 -2.78 -16.06
CA MET A 682 -11.55 -2.54 -16.39
C MET A 682 -11.33 -1.08 -16.82
N MET A 683 -10.23 -0.47 -16.38
CA MET A 683 -9.67 0.71 -17.04
C MET A 683 -8.93 0.23 -18.29
N ILE A 684 -9.41 0.63 -19.47
CA ILE A 684 -8.90 0.10 -20.75
C ILE A 684 -8.02 1.08 -21.51
N ASP A 685 -8.04 2.38 -21.14
CA ASP A 685 -7.25 3.39 -21.82
C ASP A 685 -6.98 4.62 -20.96
N PHE A 686 -5.82 5.26 -21.20
CA PHE A 686 -5.44 6.56 -20.65
C PHE A 686 -4.79 7.41 -21.76
N LYS A 687 -5.12 8.70 -21.79
CA LYS A 687 -4.55 9.64 -22.77
C LYS A 687 -4.27 11.00 -22.16
N TRP A 688 -3.12 11.55 -22.52
CA TRP A 688 -2.90 12.99 -22.46
C TRP A 688 -3.59 13.62 -23.67
N LEU A 689 -4.54 14.54 -23.44
CA LEU A 689 -5.30 15.20 -24.50
C LEU A 689 -4.65 16.51 -24.98
N THR A 690 -3.66 17.02 -24.24
CA THR A 690 -2.91 18.22 -24.56
C THR A 690 -1.40 17.97 -24.50
N PRO A 691 -0.59 18.72 -25.31
CA PRO A 691 0.87 18.54 -25.29
C PRO A 691 1.54 18.84 -23.95
N ASP A 692 0.97 19.73 -23.12
CA ASP A 692 1.43 20.04 -21.77
C ASP A 692 1.02 19.00 -20.74
N ARG A 693 0.25 17.96 -21.16
CA ARG A 693 -0.25 16.84 -20.35
C ARG A 693 -1.19 17.23 -19.21
N LEU A 694 -1.70 18.45 -19.18
CA LEU A 694 -2.59 18.93 -18.12
C LEU A 694 -4.07 18.56 -18.34
N VAL A 695 -4.46 18.13 -19.53
CA VAL A 695 -5.78 17.55 -19.76
C VAL A 695 -5.64 16.07 -20.06
N GLN A 696 -6.33 15.26 -19.25
CA GLN A 696 -6.15 13.81 -19.26
C GLN A 696 -7.49 13.09 -19.31
N GLN A 697 -7.49 11.92 -19.93
CA GLN A 697 -8.67 11.07 -20.05
C GLN A 697 -8.35 9.65 -19.62
N THR A 698 -9.25 9.04 -18.85
CA THR A 698 -9.35 7.59 -18.68
C THR A 698 -10.60 7.06 -19.36
N THR A 699 -10.55 5.81 -19.83
CA THR A 699 -11.68 5.12 -20.45
C THR A 699 -11.89 3.76 -19.77
N PHE A 700 -13.13 3.44 -19.49
CA PHE A 700 -13.52 2.18 -18.84
C PHE A 700 -14.23 1.26 -19.83
N GLU A 701 -14.30 -0.03 -19.49
CA GLU A 701 -14.83 -1.10 -20.34
C GLU A 701 -16.26 -0.84 -20.84
N ASP A 702 -17.10 -0.19 -20.02
CA ASP A 702 -18.48 0.18 -20.40
C ASP A 702 -18.56 1.39 -21.34
N GLY A 703 -17.42 1.95 -21.76
CA GLY A 703 -17.31 3.13 -22.61
C GLY A 703 -17.37 4.47 -21.86
N THR A 704 -17.49 4.47 -20.53
CA THR A 704 -17.41 5.69 -19.72
C THR A 704 -16.03 6.35 -19.86
N LYS A 705 -16.03 7.67 -20.05
CA LYS A 705 -14.81 8.48 -20.14
C LYS A 705 -14.81 9.53 -19.04
N LEU A 706 -13.75 9.59 -18.27
CA LEU A 706 -13.49 10.65 -17.32
C LEU A 706 -12.42 11.57 -17.91
N VAL A 707 -12.69 12.88 -17.91
CA VAL A 707 -11.77 13.88 -18.48
C VAL A 707 -11.48 14.94 -17.42
N ALA A 708 -10.24 14.98 -16.94
CA ALA A 708 -9.76 15.94 -15.95
C ALA A 708 -8.91 17.02 -16.59
N ASN A 709 -9.14 18.26 -16.20
CA ASN A 709 -8.33 19.40 -16.57
C ASN A 709 -7.61 19.95 -15.32
N PHE A 710 -6.33 19.66 -15.21
CA PHE A 710 -5.45 20.14 -14.15
C PHE A 710 -4.95 21.57 -14.37
N GLY A 711 -5.08 22.09 -15.62
CA GLY A 711 -4.72 23.44 -15.97
C GLY A 711 -5.74 24.49 -15.50
N GLN A 712 -5.42 25.75 -15.69
CA GLN A 712 -6.29 26.88 -15.33
C GLN A 712 -7.29 27.21 -16.43
N GLU A 713 -6.88 27.10 -17.70
CA GLU A 713 -7.69 27.44 -18.85
C GLU A 713 -8.71 26.36 -19.18
N PRO A 714 -9.92 26.72 -19.61
CA PRO A 714 -10.93 25.75 -20.02
C PRO A 714 -10.52 25.00 -21.28
N TYR A 715 -10.76 23.69 -21.32
CA TYR A 715 -10.48 22.83 -22.46
C TYR A 715 -11.77 22.42 -23.18
N ARG A 716 -11.77 22.51 -24.53
CA ARG A 716 -12.90 22.07 -25.34
C ARG A 716 -12.79 20.58 -25.68
N TYR A 717 -13.66 19.78 -25.13
CA TYR A 717 -13.76 18.34 -25.36
C TYR A 717 -15.04 18.03 -26.21
N GLY A 718 -14.88 17.92 -27.51
CA GLY A 718 -16.02 17.84 -28.44
C GLY A 718 -16.97 19.04 -28.31
N ASN A 719 -18.22 18.79 -27.96
CA ASN A 719 -19.22 19.84 -27.70
C ASN A 719 -19.27 20.33 -26.24
N MET A 720 -18.40 19.78 -25.38
CA MET A 720 -18.34 20.07 -23.96
C MET A 720 -17.17 20.99 -23.62
N VAL A 721 -17.25 21.65 -22.47
CA VAL A 721 -16.15 22.44 -21.91
C VAL A 721 -15.77 21.89 -20.55
N VAL A 722 -14.50 21.49 -20.38
CA VAL A 722 -13.91 21.09 -19.11
C VAL A 722 -13.21 22.32 -18.53
N LYS A 723 -13.77 22.90 -17.48
CA LYS A 723 -13.21 24.09 -16.81
C LYS A 723 -11.83 23.76 -16.23
N GLY A 724 -11.02 24.78 -15.97
CA GLY A 724 -9.79 24.60 -15.21
C GLY A 724 -10.08 24.02 -13.82
N HIS A 725 -9.18 23.18 -13.32
CA HIS A 725 -9.30 22.46 -12.04
C HIS A 725 -10.65 21.71 -11.90
N SER A 726 -11.08 21.02 -12.95
CA SER A 726 -12.33 20.28 -12.95
C SER A 726 -12.23 18.95 -13.69
N ILE A 727 -13.23 18.10 -13.45
CA ILE A 727 -13.39 16.82 -14.14
C ILE A 727 -14.82 16.69 -14.64
N ILE A 728 -14.98 16.06 -15.81
CA ILE A 728 -16.28 15.62 -16.30
C ILE A 728 -16.31 14.10 -16.44
N ALA A 729 -17.47 13.53 -16.23
CA ALA A 729 -17.76 12.13 -16.50
C ALA A 729 -18.77 12.03 -17.67
N ASN A 730 -18.31 11.49 -18.78
CA ASN A 730 -19.14 11.19 -19.95
C ASN A 730 -19.56 9.71 -19.92
N VAL A 731 -20.78 9.46 -19.48
CA VAL A 731 -21.32 8.13 -19.26
C VAL A 731 -22.21 7.74 -20.44
N PRO A 732 -22.01 6.59 -21.11
CA PRO A 732 -22.86 6.14 -22.20
C PRO A 732 -24.33 6.07 -21.80
N GLY A 733 -25.20 6.62 -22.66
CA GLY A 733 -26.66 6.67 -22.43
C GLY A 733 -27.13 7.83 -21.54
N GLN A 734 -26.25 8.62 -20.97
CA GLN A 734 -26.61 9.86 -20.27
C GLN A 734 -26.60 11.05 -21.24
N PRO A 735 -27.66 11.91 -21.27
CA PRO A 735 -27.76 13.00 -22.24
C PRO A 735 -26.77 14.15 -21.96
N GLN A 736 -26.32 14.30 -20.74
CA GLN A 736 -25.39 15.33 -20.29
C GLN A 736 -24.30 14.72 -19.39
N PRO A 737 -23.05 15.15 -19.50
CA PRO A 737 -21.99 14.75 -18.58
C PRO A 737 -22.24 15.32 -17.20
N THR A 738 -21.84 14.59 -16.17
CA THR A 738 -21.71 15.13 -14.82
C THR A 738 -20.37 15.83 -14.67
N SER A 739 -20.31 16.89 -13.89
CA SER A 739 -19.07 17.65 -13.65
C SER A 739 -18.79 17.89 -12.19
N TYR A 740 -17.51 17.99 -11.85
CA TYR A 740 -17.03 18.34 -10.53
C TYR A 740 -15.93 19.39 -10.64
N ASN A 741 -16.06 20.48 -9.86
CA ASN A 741 -15.13 21.61 -9.89
C ASN A 741 -14.49 21.80 -8.50
N ILE A 742 -13.17 21.76 -8.43
CA ILE A 742 -12.44 21.93 -7.17
C ILE A 742 -12.42 23.40 -6.72
N SER A 743 -12.40 24.35 -7.65
CA SER A 743 -12.37 25.80 -7.36
C SER A 743 -13.62 26.34 -6.65
N ASP A 744 -14.72 25.55 -6.60
CA ASP A 744 -15.91 25.91 -5.83
C ASP A 744 -15.72 25.76 -4.29
N ARG A 745 -14.50 25.49 -3.84
CA ARG A 745 -14.12 25.54 -2.43
C ARG A 745 -14.07 27.00 -1.97
N LYS A 746 -15.17 27.50 -1.38
CA LYS A 746 -15.03 28.63 -0.46
C LYS A 746 -14.23 28.13 0.74
N SER A 747 -13.08 28.70 0.99
CA SER A 747 -12.36 28.50 2.24
C SER A 747 -13.32 28.85 3.38
N PRO A 748 -13.45 28.04 4.44
CA PRO A 748 -14.24 28.43 5.62
C PRO A 748 -13.69 29.67 6.35
N ARG A 749 -12.63 30.29 5.81
CA ARG A 749 -11.92 31.44 6.41
C ARG A 749 -11.75 32.62 5.45
N ASP A 750 -12.41 32.63 4.27
CA ASP A 750 -12.54 33.83 3.42
C ASP A 750 -13.80 34.62 3.71
#